data_c00a082b79c3a730225317d924e39e0e
#
_entry.id   c00a082b79c3a730225317d924e39e0e
#
_cell.length_a   1.000
_cell.length_b   1.000
_cell.length_c   1.000
_cell.angle_alpha   90.00
_cell.angle_beta   90.00
_cell.angle_gamma   90.00
#
_symmetry.space_group_name_H-M   'P 1'
#
loop_
_entity.id
_entity.type
_entity.pdbx_description
1 polymer ?
#
loop_
_entity_poly.entity_id
_entity_poly.type
_entity_poly.pdbx_seq_one_letter_code
_entity_poly.pdbx_strand_id
1 'polypeptide(L)'
;MGKYSLDLKEYARLAREVAAESCVLLKNDNNTLPLKKGDKVAVFGRSAFNYYKSGLGSGGLVNTKYVVSILDALRNEKDIVLDEDLLEIYSEWIKENPYDEGHGWGTVPWSQKEMKVEDYILRVAKENDIALVMIGRTAGEDQDSKNEAGSYLLTDVEKDMIKKVSKSFRRTVVVLNVGNIIDMKWVDEYNPSAVLYAWQGGQEGGNGVIDVLTGRVNPCGKLTDTIAKNIEDYPSTKNFGDPERNYYEEDIYVGYRYFESFAKEKVMYPFGYGLSYTSFDIKGKLVESTHEEIVVEANVTNNGNMSGKEVVQVYIEAPQGKLGKPVRALVGFKKTGIIKPGECEKLIINIPKSYIASYDDSGVAGYKSCYILEEGLYKIYIGADVRNAEESGQYDEKFTIVESLEEACAPIVEFKRIKPILDENNKFNIENEEVPMRRINPKERMFKNRDEEIIYTGDRGYKLADVFENKVKLDDFVAQLSYNDLICMFRGEGMCSPKVTPGTAAAFGGITESLRNFGIPVACCADGPSGIRMDCGTNAFSLPNGTALGCTFNVDLVKKLYKMTGIELCRNKIDSLLGPGMNIHRNPLNGRNFEYVSEDPILTGKIGAAQVIGIQEAGSTATIKHVCANNQEASRRFVDSIVSERALREIYLKGFEIAVKEGKARSVMTTYNPVNGIWTAGSYDLCTTILRKEWGFDGIVMTDWWAEANTEGEKSTRENKAPMVLAQNDLYMCVSNSLENPENDNVKERFEAGEVTRSDLQRNAKNILKFIMKSQAMLHELNLISKEDLEEINGQDDDGNISLEDIVYYYADKDSNDIIIDASNFNNKKGDSEVFGISLNELGLYNIEITMKSEQGSLSQLPLSIYYDNALKSTITIRGTEGEWVTESRELGFIFGVNHYIKLYFGASGLDIDKVVIKFMGKGKLPF
;
A
#
# COMPACT_ATOMS: atom_id res chain seq x y z
N MET A 1 -0.30 26.85 17.11
CA MET A 1 -0.98 25.96 16.16
C MET A 1 -1.46 24.76 16.96
N GLY A 2 -2.72 24.38 16.82
CA GLY A 2 -3.29 23.18 17.44
C GLY A 2 -2.55 21.92 17.02
N LYS A 3 -2.73 20.84 17.76
CA LYS A 3 -2.11 19.52 17.45
C LYS A 3 -2.47 19.02 16.04
N TYR A 4 -3.66 19.37 15.56
CA TYR A 4 -4.19 18.94 14.26
C TYR A 4 -4.17 20.05 13.19
N SER A 5 -3.36 21.10 13.38
CA SER A 5 -3.13 22.11 12.35
C SER A 5 -2.32 21.52 11.19
N LEU A 6 -2.90 21.48 9.99
CA LEU A 6 -2.28 20.91 8.79
C LEU A 6 -1.70 22.04 7.92
N ASP A 7 -0.37 22.16 7.93
CA ASP A 7 0.33 23.05 7.01
C ASP A 7 0.47 22.40 5.63
N LEU A 8 -0.44 22.72 4.71
CA LEU A 8 -0.45 22.18 3.35
C LEU A 8 0.79 22.57 2.54
N LYS A 9 1.43 23.73 2.86
CA LYS A 9 2.67 24.14 2.18
C LYS A 9 3.85 23.26 2.62
N GLU A 10 3.94 23.00 3.91
CA GLU A 10 4.96 22.09 4.43
C GLU A 10 4.71 20.65 3.96
N TYR A 11 3.45 20.22 3.88
CA TYR A 11 3.09 18.91 3.35
C TYR A 11 3.52 18.75 1.89
N ALA A 12 3.19 19.76 1.05
CA ALA A 12 3.62 19.80 -0.34
C ALA A 12 5.15 19.83 -0.47
N ARG A 13 5.85 20.59 0.39
CA ARG A 13 7.32 20.65 0.40
C ARG A 13 7.93 19.28 0.73
N LEU A 14 7.40 18.59 1.76
CA LEU A 14 7.89 17.25 2.13
C LEU A 14 7.61 16.22 1.03
N ALA A 15 6.42 16.23 0.42
CA ALA A 15 6.07 15.33 -0.67
C ALA A 15 6.96 15.57 -1.91
N ARG A 16 7.23 16.84 -2.26
CA ARG A 16 8.17 17.23 -3.32
C ARG A 16 9.59 16.75 -3.02
N GLU A 17 10.07 16.89 -1.77
CA GLU A 17 11.39 16.42 -1.35
C GLU A 17 11.49 14.90 -1.47
N VAL A 18 10.47 14.15 -1.03
CA VAL A 18 10.41 12.69 -1.18
C VAL A 18 10.41 12.31 -2.66
N ALA A 19 9.60 12.96 -3.50
CA ALA A 19 9.56 12.70 -4.94
C ALA A 19 10.92 12.96 -5.62
N ALA A 20 11.63 14.00 -5.21
CA ALA A 20 12.97 14.28 -5.71
C ALA A 20 14.00 13.24 -5.22
N GLU A 21 13.99 12.90 -3.92
CA GLU A 21 14.92 11.92 -3.35
C GLU A 21 14.66 10.49 -3.81
N SER A 22 13.45 10.20 -4.33
CA SER A 22 13.11 8.88 -4.88
C SER A 22 13.58 8.69 -6.31
N CYS A 23 13.85 9.75 -7.05
CA CYS A 23 14.33 9.66 -8.42
C CYS A 23 15.67 8.92 -8.50
N VAL A 24 15.72 7.87 -9.32
CA VAL A 24 16.93 7.05 -9.51
C VAL A 24 17.54 7.34 -10.88
N LEU A 25 18.72 7.93 -10.89
CA LEU A 25 19.48 8.18 -12.12
C LEU A 25 20.26 6.92 -12.49
N LEU A 26 19.87 6.25 -13.58
CA LEU A 26 20.49 5.00 -14.03
C LEU A 26 21.67 5.21 -14.99
N LYS A 27 21.59 6.29 -15.79
CA LYS A 27 22.60 6.62 -16.79
C LYS A 27 22.71 8.13 -16.95
N ASN A 28 23.93 8.67 -17.12
CA ASN A 28 24.16 10.09 -17.36
C ASN A 28 25.49 10.32 -18.10
N ASP A 29 25.50 10.00 -19.39
CA ASP A 29 26.70 10.13 -20.22
C ASP A 29 27.04 11.60 -20.48
N ASN A 30 28.33 11.93 -20.41
CA ASN A 30 28.87 13.25 -20.73
C ASN A 30 28.18 14.43 -19.97
N ASN A 31 27.70 14.17 -18.74
CA ASN A 31 26.95 15.15 -17.94
C ASN A 31 25.79 15.75 -18.74
N THR A 32 24.98 14.88 -19.36
CA THR A 32 23.76 15.25 -20.08
C THR A 32 22.79 15.97 -19.16
N LEU A 33 22.65 15.46 -17.93
CA LEU A 33 21.96 16.11 -16.82
C LEU A 33 23.00 16.66 -15.82
N PRO A 34 22.68 17.74 -15.08
CA PRO A 34 21.43 18.46 -15.06
C PRO A 34 21.23 19.32 -16.33
N LEU A 35 19.96 19.70 -16.57
CA LEU A 35 19.59 20.70 -17.59
C LEU A 35 20.30 22.01 -17.31
N LYS A 36 20.71 22.67 -18.36
CA LYS A 36 21.44 23.95 -18.25
C LYS A 36 20.48 25.12 -18.45
N LYS A 37 20.80 26.23 -17.81
CA LYS A 37 20.10 27.49 -18.03
C LYS A 37 20.12 27.88 -19.50
N GLY A 38 18.92 28.10 -20.06
CA GLY A 38 18.71 28.41 -21.44
C GLY A 38 18.60 27.24 -22.41
N ASP A 39 18.70 25.98 -21.91
CA ASP A 39 18.48 24.80 -22.76
C ASP A 39 17.08 24.88 -23.41
N LYS A 40 17.05 24.67 -24.73
CA LYS A 40 15.83 24.44 -25.50
C LYS A 40 15.48 22.97 -25.44
N VAL A 41 14.28 22.66 -24.96
CA VAL A 41 13.87 21.31 -24.62
C VAL A 41 12.72 20.86 -25.50
N ALA A 42 12.93 19.78 -26.25
CA ALA A 42 11.89 19.06 -26.97
C ALA A 42 11.35 17.94 -26.09
N VAL A 43 10.03 17.88 -25.83
CA VAL A 43 9.39 16.87 -24.98
C VAL A 43 8.60 15.91 -25.87
N PHE A 44 8.97 14.64 -25.82
CA PHE A 44 8.33 13.53 -26.54
C PHE A 44 7.64 12.59 -25.55
N GLY A 45 6.60 11.91 -25.99
CA GLY A 45 5.89 10.89 -25.24
C GLY A 45 4.60 11.40 -24.60
N ARG A 46 3.53 10.64 -24.83
CA ARG A 46 2.20 10.92 -24.34
C ARG A 46 2.14 11.11 -22.83
N SER A 47 2.96 10.35 -22.06
CA SER A 47 2.95 10.42 -20.60
C SER A 47 3.42 11.75 -20.03
N ALA A 48 3.99 12.65 -20.84
CA ALA A 48 4.19 14.04 -20.46
C ALA A 48 2.85 14.75 -20.15
N PHE A 49 1.81 14.44 -20.91
CA PHE A 49 0.46 15.00 -20.79
C PHE A 49 -0.44 14.16 -19.87
N ASN A 50 -0.25 12.86 -19.83
CA ASN A 50 -1.01 11.93 -19.01
C ASN A 50 -0.10 11.38 -17.88
N TYR A 51 0.15 12.23 -16.90
CA TYR A 51 1.02 11.90 -15.76
C TYR A 51 0.39 10.88 -14.83
N TYR A 52 1.10 9.80 -14.57
CA TYR A 52 0.72 8.79 -13.58
C TYR A 52 1.19 9.22 -12.19
N LYS A 53 0.31 9.85 -11.41
CA LYS A 53 0.62 10.27 -10.02
C LYS A 53 0.75 9.09 -9.06
N SER A 54 -0.02 8.03 -9.30
CA SER A 54 -0.08 6.80 -8.51
C SER A 54 -0.63 5.65 -9.34
N GLY A 55 -0.57 4.42 -8.81
CA GLY A 55 -1.28 3.28 -9.37
C GLY A 55 -2.78 3.32 -9.12
N LEU A 56 -3.49 2.30 -9.58
CA LEU A 56 -4.94 2.13 -9.49
C LEU A 56 -5.30 1.19 -8.34
N GLY A 57 -6.58 1.20 -7.94
CA GLY A 57 -7.09 0.36 -6.86
C GLY A 57 -7.02 1.03 -5.49
N SER A 58 -7.14 0.25 -4.44
CA SER A 58 -7.17 0.71 -3.05
C SER A 58 -5.92 1.49 -2.66
N GLY A 59 -4.77 1.14 -3.24
CA GLY A 59 -3.47 1.74 -2.95
C GLY A 59 -3.24 3.14 -3.55
N GLY A 60 -4.04 3.60 -4.52
CA GLY A 60 -3.66 4.77 -5.31
C GLY A 60 -4.75 5.77 -5.69
N LEU A 61 -6.03 5.46 -5.47
CA LEU A 61 -7.15 6.30 -5.90
C LEU A 61 -7.46 7.44 -4.91
N VAL A 62 -6.54 8.40 -4.78
CA VAL A 62 -6.72 9.57 -3.92
C VAL A 62 -7.33 10.72 -4.73
N ASN A 63 -8.44 11.31 -4.24
CA ASN A 63 -9.00 12.54 -4.79
C ASN A 63 -8.11 13.71 -4.37
N THR A 64 -7.66 14.52 -5.33
CA THR A 64 -6.70 15.60 -5.07
C THR A 64 -7.23 16.92 -5.59
N LYS A 65 -7.00 18.01 -4.85
CA LYS A 65 -7.35 19.36 -5.28
C LYS A 65 -6.55 19.80 -6.52
N TYR A 66 -5.33 19.29 -6.67
CA TYR A 66 -4.45 19.57 -7.81
C TYR A 66 -3.44 18.43 -7.98
N VAL A 67 -2.87 18.36 -9.16
CA VAL A 67 -1.71 17.51 -9.47
C VAL A 67 -0.75 18.35 -10.31
N VAL A 68 0.52 18.34 -9.96
CA VAL A 68 1.58 18.94 -10.80
C VAL A 68 2.25 17.83 -11.60
N SER A 69 1.95 17.76 -12.89
CA SER A 69 2.61 16.85 -13.81
C SER A 69 4.06 17.28 -14.09
N ILE A 70 4.84 16.38 -14.70
CA ILE A 70 6.21 16.72 -15.13
C ILE A 70 6.18 17.85 -16.16
N LEU A 71 5.20 17.86 -17.07
CA LEU A 71 5.05 18.92 -18.08
C LEU A 71 4.64 20.26 -17.45
N ASP A 72 3.72 20.26 -16.47
CA ASP A 72 3.34 21.47 -15.74
C ASP A 72 4.54 22.07 -15.01
N ALA A 73 5.33 21.25 -14.36
CA ALA A 73 6.54 21.69 -13.66
C ALA A 73 7.61 22.21 -14.64
N LEU A 74 7.77 21.59 -15.83
CA LEU A 74 8.63 22.08 -16.88
C LEU A 74 8.18 23.45 -17.41
N ARG A 75 6.88 23.67 -17.64
CA ARG A 75 6.32 24.97 -18.08
C ARG A 75 6.53 26.09 -17.05
N ASN A 76 6.55 25.72 -15.78
CA ASN A 76 6.81 26.68 -14.69
C ASN A 76 8.31 26.98 -14.50
N GLU A 77 9.21 26.25 -15.17
CA GLU A 77 10.65 26.40 -15.04
C GLU A 77 11.15 27.57 -15.95
N LYS A 78 11.62 28.64 -15.30
CA LYS A 78 12.00 29.86 -16.00
C LYS A 78 13.36 29.79 -16.71
N ASP A 79 14.18 28.84 -16.34
CA ASP A 79 15.55 28.71 -16.80
C ASP A 79 15.68 27.80 -18.04
N ILE A 80 14.59 27.23 -18.54
CA ILE A 80 14.52 26.39 -19.74
C ILE A 80 13.50 26.95 -20.73
N VAL A 81 13.62 26.59 -21.99
CA VAL A 81 12.72 26.98 -23.08
C VAL A 81 12.10 25.72 -23.69
N LEU A 82 10.79 25.59 -23.62
CA LEU A 82 10.09 24.45 -24.21
C LEU A 82 9.80 24.65 -25.69
N ASP A 83 9.80 23.58 -26.46
CA ASP A 83 9.34 23.53 -27.85
C ASP A 83 7.81 23.47 -27.86
N GLU A 84 7.16 24.65 -27.90
CA GLU A 84 5.70 24.73 -27.86
C GLU A 84 5.06 24.18 -29.16
N ASP A 85 5.75 24.26 -30.33
CA ASP A 85 5.25 23.71 -31.59
C ASP A 85 5.12 22.17 -31.50
N LEU A 86 6.11 21.51 -30.88
CA LEU A 86 6.05 20.05 -30.62
C LEU A 86 4.95 19.69 -29.60
N LEU A 87 4.82 20.50 -28.56
CA LEU A 87 3.76 20.26 -27.54
C LEU A 87 2.37 20.44 -28.12
N GLU A 88 2.17 21.39 -29.06
CA GLU A 88 0.90 21.57 -29.77
C GLU A 88 0.58 20.34 -30.65
N ILE A 89 1.56 19.82 -31.41
CA ILE A 89 1.38 18.57 -32.19
C ILE A 89 0.89 17.41 -31.29
N TYR A 90 1.51 17.21 -30.11
CA TYR A 90 1.06 16.19 -29.17
C TYR A 90 -0.33 16.48 -28.63
N SER A 91 -0.63 17.74 -28.29
CA SER A 91 -1.94 18.13 -27.75
C SER A 91 -3.06 17.84 -28.73
N GLU A 92 -2.88 18.20 -30.03
CA GLU A 92 -3.86 17.90 -31.08
C GLU A 92 -4.04 16.38 -31.28
N TRP A 93 -2.93 15.64 -31.32
CA TRP A 93 -2.99 14.18 -31.47
C TRP A 93 -3.71 13.52 -30.30
N ILE A 94 -3.51 13.99 -29.05
CA ILE A 94 -4.15 13.43 -27.84
C ILE A 94 -5.67 13.68 -27.87
N LYS A 95 -6.15 14.80 -28.40
CA LYS A 95 -7.60 15.05 -28.57
C LYS A 95 -8.26 13.99 -29.45
N GLU A 96 -7.56 13.56 -30.51
CA GLU A 96 -8.02 12.49 -31.40
C GLU A 96 -7.81 11.08 -30.83
N ASN A 97 -6.95 10.94 -29.82
CA ASN A 97 -6.60 9.68 -29.16
C ASN A 97 -6.73 9.85 -27.64
N PRO A 98 -7.95 9.95 -27.09
CA PRO A 98 -8.17 10.19 -25.67
C PRO A 98 -7.56 9.08 -24.79
N TYR A 99 -7.38 9.38 -23.52
CA TYR A 99 -6.93 8.40 -22.52
C TYR A 99 -7.95 7.26 -22.39
N ASP A 100 -7.47 6.04 -22.45
CA ASP A 100 -8.30 4.86 -22.20
C ASP A 100 -8.36 4.60 -20.69
N GLU A 101 -9.50 4.89 -20.09
CA GLU A 101 -9.76 4.70 -18.65
C GLU A 101 -10.15 3.26 -18.31
N GLY A 102 -10.25 2.38 -19.30
CA GLY A 102 -10.76 1.03 -19.10
C GLY A 102 -12.24 1.02 -18.70
N HIS A 103 -12.66 -0.11 -18.14
CA HIS A 103 -14.04 -0.33 -17.67
C HIS A 103 -14.12 -0.54 -16.14
N GLY A 104 -13.08 -0.15 -15.41
CA GLY A 104 -12.95 -0.29 -13.95
C GLY A 104 -11.62 -0.88 -13.50
N TRP A 105 -11.55 -1.33 -12.28
CA TRP A 105 -10.34 -1.90 -11.71
C TRP A 105 -9.80 -3.09 -12.53
N GLY A 106 -8.51 -3.11 -12.72
CA GLY A 106 -7.83 -4.17 -13.44
C GLY A 106 -8.03 -4.17 -14.96
N THR A 107 -8.68 -3.15 -15.54
CA THR A 107 -8.94 -3.09 -16.99
C THR A 107 -8.28 -1.90 -17.68
N VAL A 108 -7.70 -0.97 -16.95
CA VAL A 108 -6.94 0.15 -17.54
C VAL A 108 -5.68 -0.41 -18.20
N PRO A 109 -5.42 -0.11 -19.49
CA PRO A 109 -4.22 -0.59 -20.16
C PRO A 109 -2.93 -0.15 -19.43
N TRP A 110 -1.95 -1.04 -19.33
CA TRP A 110 -0.66 -0.74 -18.68
C TRP A 110 0.05 0.46 -19.31
N SER A 111 -0.04 0.61 -20.63
CA SER A 111 0.37 1.81 -21.36
C SER A 111 -0.77 2.31 -22.21
N GLN A 112 -0.78 3.61 -22.47
CA GLN A 112 -1.69 4.23 -23.39
C GLN A 112 -1.14 4.19 -24.82
N LYS A 113 -2.00 4.32 -25.83
CA LYS A 113 -1.58 4.48 -27.24
C LYS A 113 -0.59 5.63 -27.38
N GLU A 114 0.59 5.40 -27.96
CA GLU A 114 1.62 6.39 -28.17
C GLU A 114 1.61 6.92 -29.61
N MET A 115 2.01 8.20 -29.79
CA MET A 115 2.11 8.83 -31.09
C MET A 115 3.36 8.35 -31.86
N LYS A 116 3.21 8.04 -33.13
CA LYS A 116 4.37 7.77 -33.98
C LYS A 116 5.14 9.04 -34.27
N VAL A 117 6.45 9.03 -34.01
CA VAL A 117 7.34 10.14 -34.36
C VAL A 117 7.75 10.02 -35.82
N GLU A 118 7.07 10.79 -36.67
CA GLU A 118 7.36 10.91 -38.09
C GLU A 118 8.49 11.91 -38.36
N ASP A 119 9.15 11.85 -39.55
CA ASP A 119 10.30 12.68 -39.87
C ASP A 119 10.01 14.20 -39.85
N TYR A 120 8.76 14.62 -40.09
CA TYR A 120 8.39 16.02 -40.00
C TYR A 120 8.40 16.50 -38.54
N ILE A 121 8.01 15.66 -37.57
CA ILE A 121 8.05 15.98 -36.14
C ILE A 121 9.50 16.17 -35.69
N LEU A 122 10.41 15.30 -36.13
CA LEU A 122 11.84 15.46 -35.84
C LEU A 122 12.41 16.74 -36.47
N ARG A 123 11.89 17.18 -37.64
CA ARG A 123 12.30 18.47 -38.25
C ARG A 123 11.82 19.66 -37.44
N VAL A 124 10.60 19.63 -36.90
CA VAL A 124 10.08 20.65 -35.96
C VAL A 124 11.00 20.77 -34.75
N ALA A 125 11.30 19.65 -34.13
CA ALA A 125 12.07 19.59 -32.88
C ALA A 125 13.60 19.78 -33.06
N LYS A 126 14.11 19.90 -34.29
CA LYS A 126 15.56 19.87 -34.62
C LYS A 126 16.41 20.92 -33.94
N GLU A 127 15.85 22.11 -33.71
CA GLU A 127 16.58 23.27 -33.18
C GLU A 127 16.72 23.27 -31.65
N ASN A 128 16.29 22.18 -30.98
CA ASN A 128 16.39 22.07 -29.55
C ASN A 128 17.73 21.42 -29.10
N ASP A 129 18.20 21.83 -27.92
CA ASP A 129 19.48 21.38 -27.35
C ASP A 129 19.43 19.97 -26.78
N ILE A 130 18.24 19.58 -26.30
CA ILE A 130 18.01 18.32 -25.59
C ILE A 130 16.59 17.80 -25.82
N ALA A 131 16.43 16.50 -25.92
CA ALA A 131 15.15 15.83 -25.95
C ALA A 131 14.87 15.11 -24.64
N LEU A 132 13.67 15.31 -24.07
CA LEU A 132 13.12 14.50 -22.99
C LEU A 132 12.10 13.54 -23.58
N VAL A 133 12.26 12.24 -23.36
CA VAL A 133 11.33 11.19 -23.80
C VAL A 133 10.64 10.63 -22.57
N MET A 134 9.32 10.82 -22.45
CA MET A 134 8.53 10.36 -21.32
C MET A 134 7.90 9.01 -21.63
N ILE A 135 8.21 8.01 -20.84
CA ILE A 135 7.60 6.67 -20.88
C ILE A 135 6.77 6.48 -19.62
N GLY A 136 5.52 6.07 -19.79
CA GLY A 136 4.60 5.87 -18.68
C GLY A 136 4.00 4.47 -18.63
N ARG A 137 3.79 3.98 -17.44
CA ARG A 137 3.01 2.77 -17.14
C ARG A 137 2.14 3.02 -15.94
N THR A 138 0.89 2.58 -16.02
CA THR A 138 0.07 2.45 -14.82
C THR A 138 0.61 1.31 -13.95
N ALA A 139 0.01 1.10 -12.81
CA ALA A 139 0.18 -0.04 -11.93
C ALA A 139 -1.14 -0.21 -11.20
N GLY A 140 -1.42 -1.34 -10.62
CA GLY A 140 -2.68 -1.42 -9.90
C GLY A 140 -3.07 -2.80 -9.42
N GLU A 141 -4.12 -2.76 -8.67
CA GLU A 141 -4.83 -3.88 -8.08
C GLU A 141 -5.68 -4.60 -9.13
N ASP A 142 -5.92 -5.90 -8.94
CA ASP A 142 -6.67 -6.82 -9.81
C ASP A 142 -6.03 -7.13 -11.18
N GLN A 143 -4.82 -6.68 -11.43
CA GLN A 143 -4.09 -7.06 -12.65
C GLN A 143 -2.59 -7.16 -12.41
N ASP A 144 -1.97 -8.18 -12.96
CA ASP A 144 -0.53 -8.30 -13.03
C ASP A 144 0.01 -7.76 -14.35
N SER A 145 1.24 -7.23 -14.33
CA SER A 145 2.01 -6.94 -15.53
C SER A 145 2.32 -8.24 -16.28
N LYS A 146 2.57 -8.14 -17.57
CA LYS A 146 2.88 -9.28 -18.43
C LYS A 146 4.15 -9.02 -19.23
N ASN A 147 4.85 -10.08 -19.59
CA ASN A 147 5.99 -10.01 -20.51
C ASN A 147 5.54 -9.72 -21.95
N GLU A 148 4.83 -8.61 -22.11
CA GLU A 148 4.20 -8.18 -23.36
C GLU A 148 4.52 -6.70 -23.65
N ALA A 149 4.42 -6.32 -24.95
CA ALA A 149 4.56 -4.94 -25.38
C ALA A 149 3.49 -4.04 -24.74
N GLY A 150 3.92 -2.92 -24.20
CA GLY A 150 3.04 -1.95 -23.51
C GLY A 150 2.74 -2.29 -22.05
N SER A 151 3.19 -3.44 -21.55
CA SER A 151 3.16 -3.83 -20.16
C SER A 151 4.59 -3.79 -19.60
N TYR A 152 5.23 -4.95 -19.37
CA TYR A 152 6.64 -5.02 -18.95
C TYR A 152 7.61 -4.55 -20.05
N LEU A 153 7.32 -4.88 -21.30
CA LEU A 153 8.14 -4.46 -22.45
C LEU A 153 7.64 -3.13 -23.05
N LEU A 154 8.53 -2.39 -23.66
CA LEU A 154 8.15 -1.23 -24.49
C LEU A 154 7.34 -1.68 -25.72
N THR A 155 6.37 -0.87 -26.14
CA THR A 155 5.69 -1.02 -27.43
C THR A 155 6.67 -0.74 -28.58
N ASP A 156 6.35 -1.23 -29.79
CA ASP A 156 7.18 -0.95 -30.96
C ASP A 156 7.21 0.55 -31.30
N VAL A 157 6.13 1.28 -30.99
CA VAL A 157 6.07 2.75 -31.20
C VAL A 157 6.98 3.47 -30.21
N GLU A 158 7.01 3.06 -28.95
CA GLU A 158 7.93 3.62 -27.94
C GLU A 158 9.39 3.32 -28.28
N LYS A 159 9.70 2.09 -28.72
CA LYS A 159 11.04 1.72 -29.19
C LYS A 159 11.49 2.57 -30.38
N ASP A 160 10.61 2.73 -31.39
CA ASP A 160 10.89 3.55 -32.57
C ASP A 160 11.10 5.01 -32.19
N MET A 161 10.28 5.56 -31.28
CA MET A 161 10.43 6.90 -30.75
C MET A 161 11.79 7.08 -30.07
N ILE A 162 12.15 6.26 -29.10
CA ILE A 162 13.45 6.35 -28.39
C ILE A 162 14.60 6.25 -29.40
N LYS A 163 14.54 5.28 -30.32
CA LYS A 163 15.57 5.06 -31.36
C LYS A 163 15.75 6.27 -32.25
N LYS A 164 14.67 6.85 -32.74
CA LYS A 164 14.71 8.02 -33.66
C LYS A 164 15.20 9.28 -32.94
N VAL A 165 14.68 9.54 -31.75
CA VAL A 165 15.05 10.69 -30.94
C VAL A 165 16.51 10.58 -30.51
N SER A 166 16.97 9.44 -30.00
CA SER A 166 18.39 9.25 -29.60
C SER A 166 19.38 9.41 -30.76
N LYS A 167 18.94 9.13 -32.00
CA LYS A 167 19.77 9.36 -33.18
C LYS A 167 19.75 10.82 -33.67
N SER A 168 18.67 11.56 -33.42
CA SER A 168 18.46 12.91 -33.93
C SER A 168 19.00 13.99 -33.01
N PHE A 169 19.06 13.70 -31.69
CA PHE A 169 19.53 14.64 -30.67
C PHE A 169 20.87 14.20 -30.07
N ARG A 170 21.72 15.16 -29.81
CA ARG A 170 23.00 14.92 -29.14
C ARG A 170 22.82 14.57 -27.65
N ARG A 171 21.78 15.12 -27.04
CA ARG A 171 21.43 14.91 -25.65
C ARG A 171 19.97 14.40 -25.58
N THR A 172 19.79 13.14 -25.18
CA THR A 172 18.48 12.53 -25.03
C THR A 172 18.35 11.94 -23.62
N VAL A 173 17.33 12.35 -22.91
CA VAL A 173 16.99 11.84 -21.57
C VAL A 173 15.70 11.06 -21.66
N VAL A 174 15.67 9.83 -21.20
CA VAL A 174 14.42 9.06 -21.01
C VAL A 174 14.02 9.15 -19.55
N VAL A 175 12.80 9.59 -19.29
CA VAL A 175 12.20 9.70 -17.97
C VAL A 175 11.09 8.66 -17.85
N LEU A 176 11.16 7.81 -16.82
CA LEU A 176 10.25 6.70 -16.60
C LEU A 176 9.25 7.05 -15.49
N ASN A 177 8.02 7.39 -15.86
CA ASN A 177 6.90 7.59 -14.95
C ASN A 177 6.10 6.28 -14.82
N VAL A 178 6.61 5.36 -14.04
CA VAL A 178 6.12 3.97 -13.93
C VAL A 178 5.98 3.55 -12.47
N GLY A 179 5.06 2.65 -12.18
CA GLY A 179 4.85 2.14 -10.80
C GLY A 179 5.80 1.01 -10.42
N ASN A 180 6.21 0.19 -11.39
CA ASN A 180 7.04 -1.00 -11.21
C ASN A 180 8.30 -0.89 -12.09
N ILE A 181 9.30 -1.74 -11.85
CA ILE A 181 10.40 -1.90 -12.81
C ILE A 181 9.88 -2.52 -14.11
N ILE A 182 10.48 -2.10 -15.24
CA ILE A 182 10.17 -2.57 -16.58
C ILE A 182 11.44 -3.10 -17.26
N ASP A 183 11.30 -3.77 -18.42
CA ASP A 183 12.44 -4.19 -19.23
C ASP A 183 13.31 -3.00 -19.61
N MET A 184 14.62 -3.12 -19.42
CA MET A 184 15.58 -2.04 -19.66
C MET A 184 16.59 -2.33 -20.79
N LYS A 185 16.44 -3.43 -21.54
CA LYS A 185 17.38 -3.80 -22.64
C LYS A 185 17.51 -2.72 -23.70
N TRP A 186 16.47 -1.93 -23.92
CA TRP A 186 16.43 -0.83 -24.87
C TRP A 186 17.47 0.27 -24.54
N VAL A 187 17.93 0.36 -23.30
CA VAL A 187 18.97 1.34 -22.91
C VAL A 187 20.29 1.05 -23.63
N ASP A 188 20.70 -0.21 -23.67
CA ASP A 188 21.91 -0.62 -24.40
C ASP A 188 21.68 -0.59 -25.91
N GLU A 189 20.48 -0.93 -26.36
CA GLU A 189 20.14 -1.00 -27.80
C GLU A 189 20.04 0.37 -28.48
N TYR A 190 19.41 1.35 -27.83
CA TYR A 190 19.18 2.69 -28.43
C TYR A 190 20.09 3.77 -27.85
N ASN A 191 20.78 3.49 -26.78
CA ASN A 191 21.82 4.29 -26.14
C ASN A 191 21.42 5.78 -25.89
N PRO A 192 20.31 6.07 -25.19
CA PRO A 192 20.00 7.43 -24.76
C PRO A 192 21.12 7.96 -23.85
N SER A 193 21.32 9.29 -23.84
CA SER A 193 22.40 9.92 -23.07
C SER A 193 22.20 9.86 -21.56
N ALA A 194 20.93 9.85 -21.11
CA ALA A 194 20.59 9.70 -19.70
C ALA A 194 19.26 8.95 -19.52
N VAL A 195 19.10 8.28 -18.38
CA VAL A 195 17.88 7.55 -18.00
C VAL A 195 17.57 7.82 -16.53
N LEU A 196 16.36 8.32 -16.27
CA LEU A 196 15.87 8.67 -14.94
C LEU A 196 14.59 7.88 -14.63
N TYR A 197 14.59 7.07 -13.59
CA TYR A 197 13.38 6.51 -12.98
C TYR A 197 12.75 7.57 -12.08
N ALA A 198 11.57 8.07 -12.47
CA ALA A 198 10.83 9.10 -11.75
C ALA A 198 9.72 8.51 -10.87
N TRP A 199 9.37 7.24 -11.07
CA TRP A 199 8.31 6.52 -10.38
C TRP A 199 6.95 7.21 -10.51
N GLN A 200 6.07 7.01 -9.52
CA GLN A 200 4.79 7.69 -9.36
C GLN A 200 4.85 8.54 -8.09
N GLY A 201 5.13 9.82 -8.28
CA GLY A 201 5.54 10.74 -7.22
C GLY A 201 4.40 11.46 -6.49
N GLY A 202 3.13 11.03 -6.63
CA GLY A 202 2.00 11.72 -6.04
C GLY A 202 1.69 13.05 -6.71
N GLN A 203 0.94 13.92 -6.01
CA GLN A 203 0.51 15.20 -6.58
C GLN A 203 1.63 16.23 -6.76
N GLU A 204 2.75 16.10 -6.05
CA GLU A 204 3.94 16.96 -6.18
C GLU A 204 5.07 16.32 -7.01
N GLY A 205 4.81 15.16 -7.60
CA GLY A 205 5.83 14.36 -8.29
C GLY A 205 6.51 15.10 -9.42
N GLY A 206 5.77 15.85 -10.24
CA GLY A 206 6.35 16.66 -11.32
C GLY A 206 7.36 17.70 -10.80
N ASN A 207 7.05 18.38 -9.72
CA ASN A 207 7.96 19.35 -9.09
C ASN A 207 9.24 18.65 -8.60
N GLY A 208 9.12 17.49 -7.95
CA GLY A 208 10.28 16.70 -7.48
C GLY A 208 11.19 16.25 -8.62
N VAL A 209 10.60 15.77 -9.72
CA VAL A 209 11.35 15.36 -10.93
C VAL A 209 12.10 16.55 -11.54
N ILE A 210 11.47 17.74 -11.65
CA ILE A 210 12.13 18.92 -12.20
C ILE A 210 13.26 19.42 -11.29
N ASP A 211 13.13 19.30 -9.99
CA ASP A 211 14.24 19.62 -9.07
C ASP A 211 15.48 18.77 -9.37
N VAL A 212 15.28 17.50 -9.71
CA VAL A 212 16.37 16.60 -10.12
C VAL A 212 16.86 16.96 -11.52
N LEU A 213 15.99 17.10 -12.53
CA LEU A 213 16.39 17.39 -13.89
C LEU A 213 17.17 18.71 -14.01
N THR A 214 16.86 19.71 -13.20
CA THR A 214 17.54 21.02 -13.20
C THR A 214 18.74 21.09 -12.24
N GLY A 215 18.99 20.04 -11.45
CA GLY A 215 20.08 20.00 -10.48
C GLY A 215 19.87 20.87 -9.23
N ARG A 216 18.64 21.35 -8.97
CA ARG A 216 18.30 21.94 -7.67
C ARG A 216 18.41 20.93 -6.55
N VAL A 217 18.07 19.69 -6.85
CA VAL A 217 18.33 18.53 -6.01
C VAL A 217 19.25 17.59 -6.78
N ASN A 218 20.36 17.20 -6.15
CA ASN A 218 21.23 16.21 -6.71
C ASN A 218 20.56 14.82 -6.55
N PRO A 219 20.42 14.00 -7.62
CA PRO A 219 19.83 12.68 -7.52
C PRO A 219 20.55 11.82 -6.48
N CYS A 220 19.78 11.22 -5.60
CA CYS A 220 20.26 10.41 -4.48
C CYS A 220 19.35 9.23 -4.17
N GLY A 221 18.39 8.96 -5.04
CA GLY A 221 17.54 7.78 -4.98
C GLY A 221 18.32 6.52 -5.37
N LYS A 222 17.97 5.39 -4.77
CA LYS A 222 18.60 4.08 -5.02
C LYS A 222 17.53 3.06 -5.37
N LEU A 223 17.84 2.15 -6.30
CA LEU A 223 16.93 1.06 -6.66
C LEU A 223 16.60 0.18 -5.46
N THR A 224 15.33 -0.08 -5.27
CA THR A 224 14.80 -1.02 -4.27
C THR A 224 14.74 -2.45 -4.77
N ASP A 225 15.05 -2.63 -6.06
CA ASP A 225 14.90 -3.89 -6.78
C ASP A 225 16.08 -4.09 -7.74
N THR A 226 16.47 -5.33 -7.91
CA THR A 226 17.41 -5.72 -8.96
C THR A 226 16.71 -5.70 -10.32
N ILE A 227 17.28 -5.05 -11.31
CA ILE A 227 16.82 -5.10 -12.70
C ILE A 227 17.65 -6.13 -13.45
N ALA A 228 17.05 -7.26 -13.78
CA ALA A 228 17.68 -8.31 -14.59
C ALA A 228 17.63 -8.00 -16.09
N LYS A 229 18.46 -8.70 -16.87
CA LYS A 229 18.48 -8.59 -18.34
C LYS A 229 17.21 -9.14 -18.99
N ASN A 230 16.64 -10.22 -18.43
CA ASN A 230 15.39 -10.81 -18.92
C ASN A 230 14.49 -11.16 -17.75
N ILE A 231 13.20 -11.16 -17.97
CA ILE A 231 12.21 -11.52 -16.94
C ILE A 231 12.38 -13.00 -16.51
N GLU A 232 12.81 -13.87 -17.41
CA GLU A 232 13.07 -15.27 -17.14
C GLU A 232 14.29 -15.52 -16.25
N ASP A 233 15.11 -14.49 -16.03
CA ASP A 233 16.28 -14.57 -15.14
C ASP A 233 15.89 -14.49 -13.66
N TYR A 234 14.68 -14.01 -13.35
CA TYR A 234 14.15 -14.04 -11.98
C TYR A 234 13.67 -15.44 -11.64
N PRO A 235 14.16 -16.04 -10.54
CA PRO A 235 13.84 -17.42 -10.19
C PRO A 235 12.34 -17.65 -9.93
N SER A 236 11.61 -16.62 -9.53
CA SER A 236 10.17 -16.66 -9.27
C SER A 236 9.29 -16.71 -10.52
N THR A 237 9.81 -16.31 -11.70
CA THR A 237 9.00 -16.14 -12.92
C THR A 237 8.36 -17.45 -13.39
N LYS A 238 9.03 -18.59 -13.21
CA LYS A 238 8.51 -19.89 -13.61
C LYS A 238 7.22 -20.31 -12.89
N ASN A 239 7.01 -19.80 -11.68
CA ASN A 239 5.87 -20.12 -10.83
C ASN A 239 4.85 -18.97 -10.74
N PHE A 240 5.18 -17.78 -11.27
CA PHE A 240 4.34 -16.59 -11.19
C PHE A 240 3.13 -16.69 -12.12
N GLY A 241 1.96 -16.30 -11.62
CA GLY A 241 0.71 -16.26 -12.41
C GLY A 241 -0.05 -17.59 -12.43
N ASP A 242 0.42 -18.66 -11.79
CA ASP A 242 -0.36 -19.87 -11.62
C ASP A 242 -1.62 -19.57 -10.80
N PRO A 243 -2.83 -20.00 -11.24
CA PRO A 243 -4.07 -19.63 -10.55
C PRO A 243 -4.38 -20.45 -9.30
N GLU A 244 -3.70 -21.60 -9.11
CA GLU A 244 -3.99 -22.51 -8.00
C GLU A 244 -2.87 -22.52 -6.96
N ARG A 245 -1.61 -22.58 -7.38
CA ARG A 245 -0.46 -22.74 -6.49
C ARG A 245 0.75 -21.98 -6.99
N ASN A 246 1.28 -21.13 -6.14
CA ASN A 246 2.51 -20.42 -6.40
C ASN A 246 3.62 -20.98 -5.50
N TYR A 247 4.57 -21.73 -6.09
CA TYR A 247 5.69 -22.33 -5.35
C TYR A 247 6.84 -21.34 -5.20
N TYR A 248 7.28 -21.15 -3.96
CA TYR A 248 8.37 -20.25 -3.57
C TYR A 248 9.69 -21.04 -3.52
N GLU A 249 10.07 -21.64 -4.65
CA GLU A 249 11.23 -22.53 -4.73
C GLU A 249 12.57 -21.79 -4.60
N GLU A 250 12.59 -20.50 -4.89
CA GLU A 250 13.75 -19.65 -4.66
C GLU A 250 14.03 -19.40 -3.18
N ASP A 251 13.10 -19.73 -2.29
CA ASP A 251 13.24 -19.65 -0.84
C ASP A 251 13.66 -18.26 -0.37
N ILE A 252 14.76 -18.15 0.38
CA ILE A 252 15.31 -16.86 0.83
C ILE A 252 16.06 -16.07 -0.25
N TYR A 253 16.22 -16.65 -1.45
CA TYR A 253 16.99 -16.06 -2.55
C TYR A 253 16.09 -15.23 -3.47
N VAL A 254 15.49 -14.14 -2.93
CA VAL A 254 14.68 -13.18 -3.67
C VAL A 254 15.55 -12.01 -4.12
N GLY A 255 15.35 -11.53 -5.35
CA GLY A 255 16.02 -10.36 -5.88
C GLY A 255 17.55 -10.47 -5.83
N TYR A 256 18.24 -9.43 -5.33
CA TYR A 256 19.71 -9.41 -5.28
C TYR A 256 20.30 -10.59 -4.49
N ARG A 257 19.59 -11.16 -3.53
CA ARG A 257 20.05 -12.35 -2.78
C ARG A 257 20.29 -13.52 -3.71
N TYR A 258 19.42 -13.70 -4.72
CA TYR A 258 19.62 -14.69 -5.78
C TYR A 258 20.72 -14.26 -6.75
N PHE A 259 20.61 -13.07 -7.30
CA PHE A 259 21.51 -12.63 -8.37
C PHE A 259 22.96 -12.54 -7.90
N GLU A 260 23.22 -11.97 -6.74
CA GLU A 260 24.59 -11.87 -6.21
C GLU A 260 25.18 -13.22 -5.82
N SER A 261 24.33 -14.21 -5.49
CA SER A 261 24.79 -15.56 -5.15
C SER A 261 25.04 -16.42 -6.38
N PHE A 262 24.15 -16.37 -7.41
CA PHE A 262 24.15 -17.38 -8.47
C PHE A 262 24.25 -16.82 -9.89
N ALA A 263 23.88 -15.57 -10.14
CA ALA A 263 23.62 -15.06 -11.49
C ALA A 263 24.01 -13.58 -11.69
N LYS A 264 25.17 -13.16 -11.19
CA LYS A 264 25.65 -11.75 -11.26
C LYS A 264 25.66 -11.19 -12.68
N GLU A 265 26.01 -12.01 -13.66
CA GLU A 265 26.14 -11.63 -15.08
C GLU A 265 24.76 -11.35 -15.74
N LYS A 266 23.68 -11.77 -15.11
CA LYS A 266 22.32 -11.58 -15.60
C LYS A 266 21.68 -10.25 -15.14
N VAL A 267 22.36 -9.50 -14.29
CA VAL A 267 21.89 -8.22 -13.78
C VAL A 267 22.29 -7.09 -14.70
N MET A 268 21.36 -6.21 -14.97
CA MET A 268 21.57 -4.96 -15.69
C MET A 268 21.83 -3.80 -14.71
N TYR A 269 21.00 -3.65 -13.70
CA TYR A 269 21.18 -2.69 -12.61
C TYR A 269 21.00 -3.39 -11.27
N PRO A 270 22.02 -3.35 -10.39
CA PRO A 270 21.96 -4.05 -9.11
C PRO A 270 21.06 -3.31 -8.08
N PHE A 271 20.64 -4.03 -7.06
CA PHE A 271 19.98 -3.47 -5.90
C PHE A 271 20.82 -2.37 -5.25
N GLY A 272 20.15 -1.28 -4.85
CA GLY A 272 20.81 -0.14 -4.23
C GLY A 272 21.50 0.82 -5.20
N TYR A 273 21.51 0.53 -6.51
CA TYR A 273 22.15 1.35 -7.53
C TYR A 273 21.41 2.67 -7.76
N GLY A 274 22.19 3.72 -7.99
CA GLY A 274 21.70 5.05 -8.40
C GLY A 274 22.89 6.02 -8.47
N LEU A 275 22.96 6.75 -9.59
CA LEU A 275 24.00 7.75 -9.86
C LEU A 275 23.69 9.09 -9.19
N SER A 276 24.72 9.90 -9.03
CA SER A 276 24.66 11.28 -8.55
C SER A 276 25.32 12.21 -9.57
N TYR A 277 25.02 13.50 -9.54
CA TYR A 277 25.75 14.53 -10.30
C TYR A 277 27.09 14.88 -9.67
N THR A 278 27.36 14.37 -8.48
CA THR A 278 28.65 14.49 -7.78
C THR A 278 29.22 13.10 -7.50
N SER A 279 30.38 13.02 -6.89
CA SER A 279 30.99 11.74 -6.49
C SER A 279 31.23 11.69 -4.99
N PHE A 280 30.97 10.54 -4.40
CA PHE A 280 31.22 10.30 -2.98
C PHE A 280 32.23 9.18 -2.79
N ASP A 281 33.09 9.32 -1.78
CA ASP A 281 33.95 8.27 -1.26
C ASP A 281 33.41 7.80 0.08
N ILE A 282 33.09 6.51 0.17
CA ILE A 282 32.53 5.89 1.39
C ILE A 282 33.63 5.00 2.01
N LYS A 283 34.09 5.36 3.20
CA LYS A 283 35.04 4.55 3.98
C LYS A 283 34.38 4.00 5.22
N GLY A 284 34.06 2.70 5.16
CA GLY A 284 33.45 1.98 6.25
C GLY A 284 34.44 1.26 7.15
N LYS A 285 34.03 1.01 8.38
CA LYS A 285 34.73 0.09 9.28
C LYS A 285 33.79 -0.52 10.31
N LEU A 286 34.09 -1.75 10.70
CA LEU A 286 33.52 -2.36 11.89
C LEU A 286 34.07 -1.66 13.13
N VAL A 287 33.21 -1.16 14.02
CA VAL A 287 33.60 -0.53 15.29
C VAL A 287 33.57 -1.55 16.42
N GLU A 288 32.44 -2.28 16.52
CA GLU A 288 32.21 -3.20 17.61
C GLU A 288 31.24 -4.32 17.17
N SER A 289 31.40 -5.51 17.75
CA SER A 289 30.45 -6.61 17.67
C SER A 289 30.20 -7.12 19.08
N THR A 290 28.99 -6.91 19.57
CA THR A 290 28.52 -7.38 20.89
C THR A 290 27.67 -8.64 20.73
N HIS A 291 27.07 -9.12 21.81
CA HIS A 291 26.09 -10.22 21.75
C HIS A 291 24.79 -9.80 21.04
N GLU A 292 24.38 -8.54 21.17
CA GLU A 292 23.08 -8.05 20.71
C GLU A 292 23.15 -7.36 19.34
N GLU A 293 24.22 -6.60 19.09
CA GLU A 293 24.35 -5.77 17.91
C GLU A 293 25.77 -5.67 17.35
N ILE A 294 25.84 -5.23 16.11
CA ILE A 294 27.07 -4.81 15.42
C ILE A 294 26.97 -3.29 15.22
N VAL A 295 28.07 -2.59 15.51
CA VAL A 295 28.20 -1.16 15.26
C VAL A 295 29.18 -0.92 14.15
N VAL A 296 28.75 -0.24 13.10
CA VAL A 296 29.61 0.19 11.99
C VAL A 296 29.67 1.71 11.91
N GLU A 297 30.83 2.20 11.46
CA GLU A 297 31.07 3.60 11.15
C GLU A 297 31.33 3.74 9.65
N ALA A 298 30.73 4.75 9.03
CA ALA A 298 31.04 5.13 7.66
C ALA A 298 31.33 6.63 7.58
N ASN A 299 32.43 6.99 6.93
CA ASN A 299 32.77 8.36 6.60
C ASN A 299 32.49 8.57 5.10
N VAL A 300 31.59 9.50 4.80
CA VAL A 300 31.17 9.82 3.44
C VAL A 300 31.72 11.18 3.05
N THR A 301 32.62 11.21 2.08
CA THR A 301 33.28 12.43 1.59
C THR A 301 32.74 12.79 0.19
N ASN A 302 32.31 14.01 0.00
CA ASN A 302 31.92 14.51 -1.32
C ASN A 302 33.19 14.98 -2.07
N ASN A 303 33.66 14.17 -3.03
CA ASN A 303 34.85 14.46 -3.85
C ASN A 303 34.51 15.15 -5.16
N GLY A 304 33.24 15.41 -5.43
CA GLY A 304 32.80 16.08 -6.64
C GLY A 304 32.64 17.60 -6.47
N ASN A 305 31.84 18.21 -7.34
CA ASN A 305 31.71 19.67 -7.42
C ASN A 305 30.29 20.20 -7.12
N MET A 306 29.34 19.31 -6.79
CA MET A 306 27.99 19.66 -6.39
C MET A 306 27.66 19.12 -5.00
N SER A 307 26.87 19.88 -4.24
CA SER A 307 26.36 19.38 -2.95
C SER A 307 25.35 18.24 -3.17
N GLY A 308 25.33 17.25 -2.32
CA GLY A 308 24.42 16.12 -2.46
C GLY A 308 24.30 15.28 -1.20
N LYS A 309 23.37 14.31 -1.25
CA LYS A 309 23.19 13.28 -0.23
C LYS A 309 23.63 11.92 -0.81
N GLU A 310 24.09 11.01 0.05
CA GLU A 310 24.43 9.65 -0.33
C GLU A 310 23.82 8.64 0.65
N VAL A 311 23.55 7.43 0.18
CA VAL A 311 23.07 6.32 1.00
C VAL A 311 24.21 5.38 1.31
N VAL A 312 24.49 5.18 2.58
CA VAL A 312 25.38 4.12 3.05
C VAL A 312 24.55 2.87 3.29
N GLN A 313 24.91 1.79 2.59
CA GLN A 313 24.30 0.47 2.70
C GLN A 313 25.27 -0.50 3.31
N VAL A 314 24.82 -1.29 4.28
CA VAL A 314 25.63 -2.27 5.00
C VAL A 314 25.12 -3.67 4.69
N TYR A 315 25.99 -4.49 4.12
CA TYR A 315 25.70 -5.87 3.78
C TYR A 315 26.55 -6.82 4.61
N ILE A 316 26.01 -8.01 4.84
CA ILE A 316 26.74 -9.09 5.50
C ILE A 316 26.92 -10.28 4.57
N GLU A 317 28.10 -10.91 4.66
CA GLU A 317 28.38 -12.25 4.19
C GLU A 317 28.56 -13.15 5.40
N ALA A 318 27.57 -13.98 5.67
CA ALA A 318 27.59 -14.94 6.76
C ALA A 318 28.22 -16.26 6.28
N PRO A 319 28.83 -17.07 7.19
CA PRO A 319 29.34 -18.38 6.83
C PRO A 319 28.18 -19.25 6.30
N GLN A 320 28.42 -20.04 5.26
CA GLN A 320 27.40 -20.88 4.66
C GLN A 320 26.80 -21.88 5.63
N GLY A 321 27.63 -22.44 6.49
CA GLY A 321 27.20 -23.38 7.52
C GLY A 321 26.43 -24.57 6.95
N LYS A 322 25.44 -25.04 7.73
CA LYS A 322 24.55 -26.13 7.31
C LYS A 322 23.30 -25.63 6.58
N LEU A 323 22.91 -24.37 6.86
CA LEU A 323 21.69 -23.80 6.33
C LEU A 323 21.82 -23.23 4.91
N GLY A 324 23.02 -22.82 4.50
CA GLY A 324 23.23 -22.03 3.28
C GLY A 324 22.72 -20.61 3.43
N LYS A 325 23.38 -19.63 2.85
CA LYS A 325 23.06 -18.20 2.99
C LYS A 325 23.37 -17.44 1.69
N PRO A 326 22.66 -16.33 1.43
CA PRO A 326 23.02 -15.46 0.31
C PRO A 326 24.42 -14.86 0.53
N VAL A 327 25.15 -14.61 -0.57
CA VAL A 327 26.47 -13.97 -0.52
C VAL A 327 26.41 -12.57 0.05
N ARG A 328 25.29 -11.90 -0.13
CA ARG A 328 25.02 -10.56 0.40
C ARG A 328 23.61 -10.50 0.95
N ALA A 329 23.47 -9.95 2.15
CA ALA A 329 22.18 -9.58 2.74
C ALA A 329 22.29 -8.17 3.33
N LEU A 330 21.40 -7.27 2.96
CA LEU A 330 21.28 -5.94 3.58
C LEU A 330 20.88 -6.11 5.05
N VAL A 331 21.64 -5.48 5.95
CA VAL A 331 21.39 -5.56 7.39
C VAL A 331 21.25 -4.17 8.02
N GLY A 332 21.58 -3.12 7.28
CA GLY A 332 21.40 -1.74 7.72
C GLY A 332 21.70 -0.75 6.62
N PHE A 333 21.15 0.44 6.76
CA PHE A 333 21.43 1.56 5.86
C PHE A 333 21.18 2.89 6.58
N LYS A 334 21.81 3.95 6.05
CA LYS A 334 21.56 5.32 6.51
C LYS A 334 21.87 6.31 5.40
N LYS A 335 21.01 7.33 5.27
CA LYS A 335 21.22 8.42 4.33
C LYS A 335 21.90 9.59 5.02
N THR A 336 22.85 10.25 4.33
CA THR A 336 23.54 11.45 4.83
C THR A 336 22.63 12.68 4.79
N GLY A 337 23.00 13.72 5.49
CA GLY A 337 22.59 15.08 5.19
C GLY A 337 23.18 15.57 3.85
N ILE A 338 23.01 16.85 3.56
CA ILE A 338 23.62 17.46 2.38
C ILE A 338 25.11 17.68 2.66
N ILE A 339 25.99 17.00 1.92
CA ILE A 339 27.43 17.14 2.00
C ILE A 339 27.90 18.06 0.86
N LYS A 340 28.57 19.16 1.21
CA LYS A 340 29.14 20.08 0.21
C LYS A 340 30.43 19.51 -0.36
N PRO A 341 30.86 20.01 -1.55
CA PRO A 341 32.16 19.65 -2.12
C PRO A 341 33.31 19.78 -1.11
N GLY A 342 34.08 18.70 -0.94
CA GLY A 342 35.19 18.59 0.00
C GLY A 342 34.81 18.36 1.47
N GLU A 343 33.53 18.41 1.84
CA GLU A 343 33.09 18.08 3.18
C GLU A 343 32.92 16.56 3.37
N CYS A 344 32.98 16.12 4.62
CA CYS A 344 32.80 14.74 5.04
C CYS A 344 31.75 14.64 6.15
N GLU A 345 30.84 13.68 6.05
CA GLU A 345 29.90 13.32 7.10
C GLU A 345 30.22 11.93 7.65
N LYS A 346 30.16 11.80 8.98
CA LYS A 346 30.34 10.54 9.69
C LYS A 346 28.99 9.98 10.10
N LEU A 347 28.72 8.74 9.71
CA LEU A 347 27.51 7.99 10.09
C LEU A 347 27.87 6.84 11.01
N ILE A 348 27.03 6.60 12.01
CA ILE A 348 27.05 5.39 12.84
C ILE A 348 25.76 4.63 12.56
N ILE A 349 25.88 3.31 12.33
CA ILE A 349 24.77 2.41 12.05
C ILE A 349 24.84 1.24 13.02
N ASN A 350 23.80 1.09 13.83
CA ASN A 350 23.64 -0.02 14.75
C ASN A 350 22.77 -1.10 14.09
N ILE A 351 23.23 -2.33 14.11
CA ILE A 351 22.63 -3.46 13.40
C ILE A 351 22.34 -4.56 14.41
N PRO A 352 21.07 -4.81 14.74
CA PRO A 352 20.69 -5.91 15.61
C PRO A 352 21.13 -7.27 15.02
N LYS A 353 21.69 -8.15 15.82
CA LYS A 353 22.05 -9.50 15.36
C LYS A 353 20.87 -10.34 14.93
N SER A 354 19.66 -10.00 15.36
CA SER A 354 18.40 -10.58 14.87
C SER A 354 18.14 -10.34 13.37
N TYR A 355 18.79 -9.32 12.75
CA TYR A 355 18.70 -9.10 11.30
C TYR A 355 19.62 -10.00 10.49
N ILE A 356 20.59 -10.61 11.17
CA ILE A 356 21.64 -11.47 10.58
C ILE A 356 21.30 -12.95 10.77
N ALA A 357 20.53 -13.26 11.81
CA ALA A 357 20.18 -14.62 12.17
C ALA A 357 19.36 -15.33 11.08
N SER A 358 19.64 -16.60 10.87
CA SER A 358 18.91 -17.47 9.96
C SER A 358 17.99 -18.40 10.72
N TYR A 359 16.83 -18.72 10.16
CA TYR A 359 15.85 -19.61 10.77
C TYR A 359 16.09 -21.07 10.36
N ASP A 360 16.30 -21.96 11.32
CA ASP A 360 16.44 -23.41 11.08
C ASP A 360 15.07 -24.09 11.15
N ASP A 361 14.38 -24.22 10.03
CA ASP A 361 13.11 -24.91 9.90
C ASP A 361 13.26 -26.45 9.89
N SER A 362 14.44 -26.93 9.59
CA SER A 362 14.74 -28.35 9.42
C SER A 362 15.29 -29.03 10.69
N GLY A 363 15.99 -28.27 11.52
CA GLY A 363 16.80 -28.78 12.62
C GLY A 363 18.17 -29.29 12.18
N VAL A 364 18.60 -29.01 10.94
CA VAL A 364 19.90 -29.49 10.42
C VAL A 364 21.08 -28.91 11.19
N ALA A 365 20.92 -27.74 11.76
CA ALA A 365 21.93 -27.13 12.63
C ALA A 365 21.88 -27.65 14.08
N GLY A 366 20.89 -28.48 14.39
CA GLY A 366 20.68 -29.08 15.71
C GLY A 366 19.56 -28.47 16.54
N TYR A 367 18.98 -27.36 16.09
CA TYR A 367 17.97 -26.57 16.82
C TYR A 367 16.83 -26.15 15.91
N LYS A 368 15.86 -27.06 15.71
CA LYS A 368 14.67 -26.77 14.89
C LYS A 368 13.84 -25.62 15.47
N SER A 369 13.26 -24.83 14.59
CA SER A 369 12.39 -23.68 14.90
C SER A 369 13.10 -22.59 15.72
N CYS A 370 14.39 -22.37 15.44
CA CYS A 370 15.19 -21.34 16.09
C CYS A 370 15.79 -20.37 15.08
N TYR A 371 15.85 -19.09 15.42
CA TYR A 371 16.79 -18.16 14.78
C TYR A 371 18.17 -18.38 15.39
N ILE A 372 19.16 -18.63 14.53
CA ILE A 372 20.52 -18.95 14.93
C ILE A 372 21.56 -18.12 14.17
N LEU A 373 22.70 -17.90 14.81
CA LEU A 373 23.94 -17.50 14.16
C LEU A 373 24.85 -18.74 14.16
N GLU A 374 25.18 -19.23 12.98
CA GLU A 374 26.11 -20.36 12.86
C GLU A 374 27.54 -19.89 13.12
N GLU A 375 28.37 -20.75 13.73
CA GLU A 375 29.76 -20.49 14.03
C GLU A 375 30.56 -20.22 12.76
N GLY A 376 31.39 -19.16 12.77
CA GLY A 376 32.28 -18.84 11.69
C GLY A 376 32.56 -17.36 11.50
N LEU A 377 33.25 -17.06 10.41
CA LEU A 377 33.64 -15.71 10.04
C LEU A 377 32.51 -14.99 9.33
N TYR A 378 32.11 -13.85 9.87
CA TYR A 378 31.13 -12.92 9.28
C TYR A 378 31.89 -11.72 8.73
N LYS A 379 31.63 -11.36 7.45
CA LYS A 379 32.25 -10.22 6.80
C LYS A 379 31.22 -9.13 6.57
N ILE A 380 31.62 -7.89 6.80
CA ILE A 380 30.81 -6.70 6.63
C ILE A 380 31.29 -5.94 5.42
N TYR A 381 30.34 -5.56 4.58
CA TYR A 381 30.56 -4.77 3.37
C TYR A 381 29.77 -3.47 3.47
N ILE A 382 30.43 -2.35 3.18
CA ILE A 382 29.82 -1.01 3.26
C ILE A 382 30.04 -0.29 1.93
N GLY A 383 28.99 0.31 1.38
CA GLY A 383 29.08 1.05 0.12
C GLY A 383 27.76 1.68 -0.30
N ALA A 384 27.70 2.15 -1.54
CA ALA A 384 26.53 2.84 -2.10
C ALA A 384 25.49 1.89 -2.70
N ASP A 385 25.85 0.65 -3.02
CA ASP A 385 24.98 -0.42 -3.52
C ASP A 385 25.60 -1.81 -3.24
N VAL A 386 24.87 -2.86 -3.56
CA VAL A 386 25.27 -4.25 -3.25
C VAL A 386 26.57 -4.69 -3.92
N ARG A 387 26.92 -4.11 -5.08
CA ARG A 387 28.13 -4.46 -5.85
C ARG A 387 29.35 -3.61 -5.52
N ASN A 388 29.11 -2.32 -5.24
CA ASN A 388 30.15 -1.36 -4.89
C ASN A 388 30.43 -1.30 -3.38
N ALA A 389 29.76 -2.15 -2.59
CA ALA A 389 30.10 -2.32 -1.17
C ALA A 389 31.44 -3.06 -1.01
N GLU A 390 32.37 -2.44 -0.28
CA GLU A 390 33.70 -2.95 0.00
C GLU A 390 33.75 -3.61 1.37
N GLU A 391 34.60 -4.64 1.53
CA GLU A 391 34.85 -5.28 2.82
C GLU A 391 35.42 -4.27 3.83
N SER A 392 34.66 -4.03 4.89
CA SER A 392 34.91 -2.97 5.87
C SER A 392 35.17 -3.50 7.27
N GLY A 393 35.28 -4.82 7.41
CA GLY A 393 35.59 -5.52 8.64
C GLY A 393 35.01 -6.92 8.67
N GLN A 394 35.51 -7.68 9.63
CA GLN A 394 35.06 -9.05 9.86
C GLN A 394 35.07 -9.35 11.36
N TYR A 395 34.30 -10.34 11.79
CA TYR A 395 34.31 -10.84 13.16
C TYR A 395 34.01 -12.34 13.18
N ASP A 396 34.55 -13.03 14.18
CA ASP A 396 34.20 -14.41 14.44
C ASP A 396 32.98 -14.49 15.36
N GLU A 397 31.98 -15.25 14.94
CA GLU A 397 30.76 -15.53 15.74
C GLU A 397 30.83 -16.97 16.25
N LYS A 398 30.43 -17.18 17.49
CA LYS A 398 30.18 -18.51 18.02
C LYS A 398 28.76 -18.92 17.67
N PHE A 399 28.52 -20.24 17.63
CA PHE A 399 27.15 -20.71 17.48
C PHE A 399 26.27 -20.11 18.58
N THR A 400 25.23 -19.37 18.16
CA THR A 400 24.33 -18.64 19.07
C THR A 400 22.89 -18.88 18.68
N ILE A 401 22.06 -19.27 19.63
CA ILE A 401 20.60 -19.27 19.49
C ILE A 401 20.13 -17.85 19.84
N VAL A 402 19.63 -17.14 18.84
CA VAL A 402 19.11 -15.78 19.01
C VAL A 402 17.70 -15.79 19.57
N GLU A 403 16.85 -16.68 19.05
CA GLU A 403 15.47 -16.82 19.50
C GLU A 403 14.99 -18.26 19.27
N SER A 404 14.38 -18.87 20.28
CA SER A 404 13.73 -20.18 20.17
C SER A 404 12.23 -19.99 20.02
N LEU A 405 11.68 -20.53 18.95
CA LEU A 405 10.29 -20.37 18.56
C LEU A 405 9.57 -21.71 18.43
N GLU A 406 8.33 -21.69 18.00
CA GLU A 406 7.56 -22.87 17.65
C GLU A 406 7.42 -22.97 16.11
N GLU A 407 7.34 -24.21 15.59
CA GLU A 407 6.97 -24.41 14.18
C GLU A 407 5.61 -23.78 13.92
N ALA A 408 5.52 -22.93 12.90
CA ALA A 408 4.28 -22.23 12.55
C ALA A 408 4.19 -21.99 11.04
N CYS A 409 3.01 -22.19 10.46
CA CYS A 409 2.76 -22.03 9.02
C CYS A 409 3.66 -22.88 8.11
N ALA A 410 4.24 -23.96 8.57
CA ALA A 410 5.04 -24.87 7.77
C ALA A 410 4.18 -25.54 6.67
N PRO A 411 4.75 -25.87 5.48
CA PRO A 411 4.00 -26.38 4.34
C PRO A 411 3.43 -27.78 4.59
N ILE A 412 2.29 -28.04 3.93
CA ILE A 412 1.62 -29.33 3.90
C ILE A 412 1.72 -30.03 2.52
N VAL A 413 2.34 -29.35 1.57
CA VAL A 413 2.58 -29.86 0.21
C VAL A 413 4.09 -30.00 0.01
N GLU A 414 4.53 -31.16 -0.46
CA GLU A 414 5.94 -31.42 -0.75
C GLU A 414 6.42 -30.56 -1.91
N PHE A 415 7.55 -29.89 -1.74
CA PHE A 415 8.25 -29.17 -2.78
C PHE A 415 9.73 -29.02 -2.44
N LYS A 416 10.51 -28.55 -3.42
CA LYS A 416 11.95 -28.34 -3.26
C LYS A 416 12.26 -26.85 -3.26
N ARG A 417 13.29 -26.49 -2.49
CA ARG A 417 13.87 -25.15 -2.50
C ARG A 417 15.33 -25.19 -2.96
N ILE A 418 15.79 -24.08 -3.51
CA ILE A 418 17.21 -23.95 -3.88
C ILE A 418 18.08 -23.79 -2.65
N LYS A 419 19.29 -24.36 -2.74
CA LYS A 419 20.34 -24.26 -1.74
C LYS A 419 21.69 -24.04 -2.41
N PRO A 420 22.58 -23.19 -1.87
CA PRO A 420 23.91 -23.00 -2.41
C PRO A 420 24.80 -24.19 -2.10
N ILE A 421 25.55 -24.60 -3.10
CA ILE A 421 26.66 -25.53 -2.96
C ILE A 421 27.92 -24.91 -3.60
N LEU A 422 29.06 -25.03 -2.91
CA LEU A 422 30.32 -24.55 -3.46
C LEU A 422 30.98 -25.63 -4.30
N ASP A 423 31.40 -25.27 -5.51
CA ASP A 423 32.20 -26.15 -6.35
C ASP A 423 33.67 -26.11 -5.94
N GLU A 424 34.49 -26.90 -6.63
CA GLU A 424 35.96 -27.01 -6.40
C GLU A 424 36.71 -25.67 -6.57
N ASN A 425 36.11 -24.69 -7.23
CA ASN A 425 36.65 -23.34 -7.47
C ASN A 425 36.04 -22.29 -6.52
N ASN A 426 35.33 -22.70 -5.47
CA ASN A 426 34.57 -21.84 -4.57
C ASN A 426 33.50 -20.97 -5.26
N LYS A 427 32.94 -21.43 -6.39
CA LYS A 427 31.83 -20.82 -7.07
C LYS A 427 30.51 -21.42 -6.53
N PHE A 428 29.52 -20.56 -6.27
CA PHE A 428 28.19 -20.99 -5.87
C PHE A 428 27.43 -21.60 -7.06
N ASN A 429 26.92 -22.81 -6.87
CA ASN A 429 25.98 -23.47 -7.74
C ASN A 429 24.68 -23.76 -6.98
N ILE A 430 23.63 -24.09 -7.69
CA ILE A 430 22.32 -24.40 -7.12
C ILE A 430 22.16 -25.90 -6.96
N GLU A 431 21.86 -26.35 -5.75
CA GLU A 431 21.32 -27.67 -5.44
C GLU A 431 19.88 -27.51 -4.98
N ASN A 432 19.05 -28.53 -5.14
CA ASN A 432 17.68 -28.52 -4.61
C ASN A 432 17.60 -29.44 -3.39
N GLU A 433 17.02 -28.94 -2.29
CA GLU A 433 16.71 -29.75 -1.11
C GLU A 433 15.21 -29.80 -0.85
N GLU A 434 14.73 -30.88 -0.23
CA GLU A 434 13.35 -31.02 0.20
C GLU A 434 13.04 -30.03 1.32
N VAL A 435 11.90 -29.33 1.23
CA VAL A 435 11.44 -28.42 2.26
C VAL A 435 10.81 -29.21 3.42
N PRO A 436 11.15 -28.89 4.68
CA PRO A 436 10.55 -29.56 5.83
C PRO A 436 9.03 -29.37 5.89
N MET A 437 8.32 -30.49 6.01
CA MET A 437 6.87 -30.52 6.11
C MET A 437 6.41 -30.26 7.54
N ARG A 438 5.18 -29.72 7.67
CA ARG A 438 4.51 -29.46 8.95
C ARG A 438 4.39 -30.74 9.81
N ARG A 439 4.73 -30.61 11.09
CA ARG A 439 4.63 -31.70 12.08
C ARG A 439 3.63 -31.38 13.19
N ILE A 440 3.30 -30.12 13.38
CA ILE A 440 2.38 -29.68 14.45
C ILE A 440 0.98 -29.52 13.85
N ASN A 441 -0.02 -29.92 14.63
CA ASN A 441 -1.41 -29.68 14.30
C ASN A 441 -1.84 -28.30 14.86
N PRO A 442 -2.08 -27.27 14.02
CA PRO A 442 -2.48 -25.95 14.49
C PRO A 442 -3.81 -25.98 15.27
N LYS A 443 -4.74 -26.87 14.91
CA LYS A 443 -6.03 -27.00 15.59
C LYS A 443 -5.86 -27.50 17.04
N GLU A 444 -4.99 -28.49 17.27
CA GLU A 444 -4.70 -28.96 18.64
C GLU A 444 -4.02 -27.86 19.47
N ARG A 445 -3.07 -27.14 18.87
CA ARG A 445 -2.41 -25.97 19.50
C ARG A 445 -3.43 -24.93 19.91
N MET A 446 -4.35 -24.58 19.02
CA MET A 446 -5.41 -23.61 19.26
C MET A 446 -6.27 -24.01 20.46
N PHE A 447 -6.78 -25.24 20.50
CA PHE A 447 -7.62 -25.69 21.60
C PHE A 447 -6.86 -25.80 22.94
N LYS A 448 -5.59 -26.20 22.91
CA LYS A 448 -4.75 -26.26 24.11
C LYS A 448 -4.48 -24.89 24.73
N ASN A 449 -4.43 -23.85 23.90
CA ASN A 449 -4.09 -22.48 24.32
C ASN A 449 -5.32 -21.55 24.40
N ARG A 450 -6.53 -22.13 24.46
CA ARG A 450 -7.77 -21.34 24.57
C ARG A 450 -7.83 -20.66 25.94
N ASP A 451 -8.25 -19.41 25.96
CA ASP A 451 -8.42 -18.62 27.16
C ASP A 451 -9.58 -19.13 28.01
N GLU A 452 -9.53 -18.89 29.31
CA GLU A 452 -10.66 -19.16 30.22
C GLU A 452 -11.82 -18.20 29.91
N GLU A 453 -13.04 -18.70 30.01
CA GLU A 453 -14.25 -17.91 29.79
C GLU A 453 -14.47 -16.94 30.96
N ILE A 454 -14.71 -15.65 30.61
CA ILE A 454 -15.20 -14.65 31.55
C ILE A 454 -16.71 -14.83 31.70
N ILE A 455 -17.16 -15.13 32.91
CA ILE A 455 -18.57 -15.41 33.18
C ILE A 455 -19.44 -14.19 32.87
N TYR A 456 -20.51 -14.39 32.12
CA TYR A 456 -21.49 -13.35 31.81
C TYR A 456 -22.22 -12.85 33.06
N THR A 457 -22.19 -11.54 33.28
CA THR A 457 -22.78 -10.92 34.50
C THR A 457 -24.11 -10.20 34.21
N GLY A 458 -24.52 -10.06 32.95
CA GLY A 458 -25.52 -9.07 32.55
C GLY A 458 -24.99 -7.65 32.67
N ASP A 459 -25.78 -6.69 32.27
CA ASP A 459 -25.43 -5.26 32.32
C ASP A 459 -25.20 -4.82 33.77
N ARG A 460 -24.00 -4.35 34.06
CA ARG A 460 -23.57 -3.80 35.35
C ARG A 460 -23.55 -2.28 35.35
N GLY A 461 -23.91 -1.66 34.23
CA GLY A 461 -23.87 -0.21 34.05
C GLY A 461 -22.47 0.36 33.79
N TYR A 462 -21.43 -0.49 33.60
CA TYR A 462 -20.09 -0.03 33.28
C TYR A 462 -20.03 0.54 31.86
N LYS A 463 -19.31 1.64 31.70
CA LYS A 463 -19.03 2.26 30.40
C LYS A 463 -17.55 2.06 30.01
N LEU A 464 -17.26 2.12 28.72
CA LEU A 464 -15.87 2.01 28.24
C LEU A 464 -14.99 3.15 28.81
N ALA A 465 -15.59 4.31 29.08
CA ALA A 465 -14.96 5.40 29.81
C ALA A 465 -14.40 4.98 31.17
N ASP A 466 -15.12 4.12 31.91
CA ASP A 466 -14.66 3.63 33.23
C ASP A 466 -13.40 2.77 33.10
N VAL A 467 -13.29 2.00 32.00
CA VAL A 467 -12.09 1.21 31.70
C VAL A 467 -10.94 2.14 31.28
N PHE A 468 -11.20 3.12 30.42
CA PHE A 468 -10.23 4.12 29.99
C PHE A 468 -9.62 4.89 31.18
N GLU A 469 -10.44 5.23 32.16
CA GLU A 469 -10.04 5.91 33.39
C GLU A 469 -9.47 4.98 34.48
N ASN A 470 -9.33 3.67 34.18
CA ASN A 470 -8.87 2.63 35.12
C ASN A 470 -9.75 2.45 36.38
N LYS A 471 -11.04 2.81 36.32
CA LYS A 471 -12.02 2.58 37.40
C LYS A 471 -12.55 1.13 37.39
N VAL A 472 -12.63 0.53 36.20
CA VAL A 472 -13.12 -0.84 35.95
C VAL A 472 -12.07 -1.58 35.12
N LYS A 473 -11.87 -2.87 35.39
CA LYS A 473 -11.01 -3.72 34.58
C LYS A 473 -11.68 -4.04 33.25
N LEU A 474 -10.91 -4.21 32.20
CA LEU A 474 -11.44 -4.57 30.88
C LEU A 474 -12.22 -5.89 30.93
N ASP A 475 -11.77 -6.87 31.71
CA ASP A 475 -12.47 -8.16 31.87
C ASP A 475 -13.83 -8.00 32.53
N ASP A 476 -13.97 -7.14 33.54
CA ASP A 476 -15.24 -6.84 34.21
C ASP A 476 -16.21 -6.12 33.26
N PHE A 477 -15.68 -5.25 32.38
CA PHE A 477 -16.45 -4.59 31.33
C PHE A 477 -16.95 -5.60 30.28
N VAL A 478 -16.07 -6.46 29.77
CA VAL A 478 -16.41 -7.48 28.78
C VAL A 478 -17.37 -8.55 29.34
N ALA A 479 -17.33 -8.82 30.64
CA ALA A 479 -18.26 -9.73 31.34
C ALA A 479 -19.73 -9.32 31.16
N GLN A 480 -20.04 -8.05 30.99
CA GLN A 480 -21.43 -7.55 30.84
C GLN A 480 -21.94 -7.59 29.40
N LEU A 481 -21.06 -7.75 28.39
CA LEU A 481 -21.47 -7.80 27.00
C LEU A 481 -22.21 -9.10 26.68
N SER A 482 -23.37 -9.00 26.04
CA SER A 482 -24.11 -10.17 25.60
C SER A 482 -23.42 -10.94 24.49
N TYR A 483 -23.87 -12.15 24.17
CA TYR A 483 -23.38 -12.89 23.00
C TYR A 483 -23.58 -12.07 21.71
N ASN A 484 -24.75 -11.42 21.57
CA ASN A 484 -25.04 -10.61 20.39
C ASN A 484 -24.11 -9.39 20.27
N ASP A 485 -23.76 -8.76 21.40
CA ASP A 485 -22.81 -7.66 21.40
C ASP A 485 -21.43 -8.10 20.92
N LEU A 486 -20.94 -9.23 21.45
CA LEU A 486 -19.64 -9.80 21.11
C LEU A 486 -19.54 -10.17 19.63
N ILE A 487 -20.58 -10.80 19.05
CA ILE A 487 -20.57 -11.18 17.64
C ILE A 487 -20.74 -9.97 16.72
N CYS A 488 -21.52 -8.96 17.10
CA CYS A 488 -21.64 -7.71 16.35
C CYS A 488 -20.29 -6.96 16.30
N MET A 489 -19.53 -6.96 17.40
CA MET A 489 -18.20 -6.34 17.42
C MET A 489 -17.23 -7.00 16.43
N PHE A 490 -17.30 -8.30 16.22
CA PHE A 490 -16.51 -9.03 15.24
C PHE A 490 -16.82 -8.63 13.79
N ARG A 491 -18.03 -8.18 13.50
CA ARG A 491 -18.50 -7.81 12.16
C ARG A 491 -18.30 -6.33 11.91
N GLY A 492 -17.25 -5.93 11.20
CA GLY A 492 -17.09 -4.56 10.73
C GLY A 492 -18.13 -4.19 9.67
N GLU A 493 -18.67 -3.00 9.73
CA GLU A 493 -19.59 -2.47 8.74
C GLU A 493 -18.84 -1.59 7.72
N GLY A 494 -19.05 -1.83 6.48
CA GLY A 494 -18.47 -1.04 5.40
C GLY A 494 -19.37 -1.13 4.21
N MET A 495 -18.97 -0.60 3.08
CA MET A 495 -18.13 0.57 2.88
C MET A 495 -19.01 1.81 2.95
N CYS A 496 -18.44 2.95 3.33
CA CYS A 496 -19.17 4.21 3.45
C CYS A 496 -20.35 4.13 4.45
N SER A 497 -20.10 3.53 5.62
CA SER A 497 -21.10 3.50 6.68
C SER A 497 -21.53 4.92 7.07
N PRO A 498 -22.85 5.18 7.22
CA PRO A 498 -23.36 6.49 7.64
C PRO A 498 -23.06 6.83 9.10
N LYS A 499 -22.50 5.88 9.86
CA LYS A 499 -22.17 6.04 11.29
C LYS A 499 -20.84 6.74 11.54
N VAL A 500 -20.04 6.95 10.50
CA VAL A 500 -18.67 7.51 10.56
C VAL A 500 -18.47 8.53 9.45
N THR A 501 -17.24 9.05 9.33
CA THR A 501 -16.88 9.99 8.27
C THR A 501 -17.22 9.42 6.89
N PRO A 502 -17.99 10.15 6.07
CA PRO A 502 -18.40 9.71 4.74
C PRO A 502 -17.21 9.37 3.85
N GLY A 503 -17.40 8.37 3.00
CA GLY A 503 -16.37 7.93 2.05
C GLY A 503 -15.26 7.05 2.64
N THR A 504 -15.32 6.70 3.92
CA THR A 504 -14.38 5.80 4.57
C THR A 504 -14.65 4.33 4.23
N ALA A 505 -13.64 3.48 4.39
CA ALA A 505 -13.67 2.10 3.93
C ALA A 505 -14.49 1.17 4.84
N ALA A 506 -14.52 1.42 6.15
CA ALA A 506 -15.34 0.66 7.10
C ALA A 506 -15.49 1.35 8.45
N ALA A 507 -16.52 0.91 9.19
CA ALA A 507 -16.84 1.30 10.56
C ALA A 507 -16.83 0.07 11.48
N PHE A 508 -16.38 0.22 12.72
CA PHE A 508 -16.33 -0.87 13.70
C PHE A 508 -16.39 -0.36 15.14
N GLY A 509 -16.51 -1.26 16.10
CA GLY A 509 -16.66 -0.92 17.51
C GLY A 509 -18.12 -0.72 17.91
N GLY A 510 -18.54 0.49 18.26
CA GLY A 510 -19.90 0.84 18.72
C GLY A 510 -20.96 0.88 17.60
N ILE A 511 -20.92 -0.04 16.65
CA ILE A 511 -21.77 -0.03 15.46
C ILE A 511 -23.27 -0.32 15.71
N THR A 512 -23.60 -0.90 16.88
CA THR A 512 -25.01 -1.12 17.29
C THR A 512 -25.42 -0.19 18.41
N GLU A 513 -26.73 0.01 18.59
CA GLU A 513 -27.26 0.82 19.69
C GLU A 513 -26.85 0.24 21.06
N SER A 514 -26.92 -1.08 21.21
CA SER A 514 -26.48 -1.76 22.43
C SER A 514 -25.01 -1.45 22.77
N LEU A 515 -24.11 -1.57 21.79
CA LEU A 515 -22.69 -1.28 21.98
C LEU A 515 -22.44 0.21 22.31
N ARG A 516 -23.14 1.14 21.65
CA ARG A 516 -23.09 2.56 21.99
C ARG A 516 -23.59 2.84 23.41
N ASN A 517 -24.64 2.13 23.87
CA ASN A 517 -25.13 2.25 25.24
C ASN A 517 -24.08 1.83 26.29
N PHE A 518 -23.10 1.01 25.94
CA PHE A 518 -21.91 0.73 26.78
C PHE A 518 -20.82 1.82 26.67
N GLY A 519 -21.06 2.91 25.93
CA GLY A 519 -20.07 3.98 25.71
C GLY A 519 -18.92 3.56 24.78
N ILE A 520 -19.17 2.62 23.87
CA ILE A 520 -18.19 2.22 22.84
C ILE A 520 -18.43 3.12 21.63
N PRO A 521 -17.49 4.00 21.26
CA PRO A 521 -17.63 4.83 20.07
C PRO A 521 -17.46 4.01 18.79
N VAL A 522 -17.92 4.57 17.68
CA VAL A 522 -17.71 3.99 16.34
C VAL A 522 -16.41 4.53 15.78
N ALA A 523 -15.46 3.64 15.52
CA ALA A 523 -14.21 3.95 14.83
C ALA A 523 -14.32 3.65 13.33
N CYS A 524 -13.45 4.26 12.52
CA CYS A 524 -13.41 4.00 11.09
C CYS A 524 -11.98 3.88 10.55
N CYS A 525 -11.88 3.30 9.36
CA CYS A 525 -10.64 3.24 8.60
C CYS A 525 -10.85 3.73 7.17
N ALA A 526 -9.79 4.28 6.57
CA ALA A 526 -9.77 4.70 5.16
C ALA A 526 -8.65 4.01 4.41
N ASP A 527 -8.89 3.68 3.14
CA ASP A 527 -7.85 3.19 2.25
C ASP A 527 -6.81 4.26 1.95
N GLY A 528 -5.66 3.80 1.48
CA GLY A 528 -4.70 4.64 0.80
C GLY A 528 -3.26 4.57 1.28
N PRO A 529 -2.46 3.55 0.91
CA PRO A 529 -1.01 3.60 1.06
C PRO A 529 -0.35 4.84 0.45
N SER A 530 -0.88 5.37 -0.67
CA SER A 530 -0.39 6.60 -1.33
C SER A 530 -1.22 7.85 -1.01
N GLY A 531 -1.79 7.93 0.20
CA GLY A 531 -2.66 9.02 0.67
C GLY A 531 -4.08 8.56 0.94
N ILE A 532 -4.88 9.38 1.62
CA ILE A 532 -6.22 8.99 2.08
C ILE A 532 -7.18 8.89 0.90
N ARG A 533 -7.75 7.72 0.68
CA ARG A 533 -8.82 7.53 -0.30
C ARG A 533 -10.17 7.81 0.36
N MET A 534 -10.90 8.79 -0.17
CA MET A 534 -12.25 9.16 0.26
C MET A 534 -13.23 8.93 -0.87
N ASP A 535 -14.04 7.88 -0.78
CA ASP A 535 -14.96 7.46 -1.85
C ASP A 535 -16.10 8.46 -2.11
N CYS A 536 -16.33 9.39 -1.19
CA CYS A 536 -17.28 10.49 -1.36
C CYS A 536 -16.76 11.68 -2.17
N GLY A 537 -15.52 11.63 -2.67
CA GLY A 537 -14.91 12.70 -3.43
C GLY A 537 -14.18 13.77 -2.61
N THR A 538 -14.20 13.70 -1.28
CA THR A 538 -13.40 14.59 -0.43
C THR A 538 -11.93 14.54 -0.84
N ASN A 539 -11.32 15.71 -1.03
CA ASN A 539 -9.92 15.82 -1.41
C ASN A 539 -8.99 15.46 -0.25
N ALA A 540 -7.93 14.77 -0.59
CA ALA A 540 -6.84 14.46 0.32
C ALA A 540 -5.48 14.59 -0.41
N PHE A 541 -4.40 14.52 0.33
CA PHE A 541 -3.07 14.66 -0.23
C PHE A 541 -2.58 13.33 -0.85
N SER A 542 -2.27 13.33 -2.17
CA SER A 542 -1.69 12.17 -2.84
C SER A 542 -0.17 12.16 -2.69
N LEU A 543 0.35 11.06 -2.18
CA LEU A 543 1.76 10.85 -1.82
C LEU A 543 2.52 10.07 -2.92
N PRO A 544 3.86 10.14 -2.93
CA PRO A 544 4.67 9.18 -3.67
C PRO A 544 4.34 7.75 -3.25
N ASN A 545 4.35 6.82 -4.22
CA ASN A 545 4.01 5.43 -3.98
C ASN A 545 5.06 4.69 -3.11
N GLY A 546 4.75 3.47 -2.69
CA GLY A 546 5.60 2.67 -1.79
C GLY A 546 7.00 2.43 -2.32
N THR A 547 7.13 2.08 -3.60
CA THR A 547 8.44 1.90 -4.27
C THR A 547 9.25 3.19 -4.27
N ALA A 548 8.63 4.33 -4.58
CA ALA A 548 9.28 5.64 -4.50
C ALA A 548 9.75 5.97 -3.08
N LEU A 549 8.93 5.68 -2.06
CA LEU A 549 9.34 5.84 -0.66
C LEU A 549 10.57 5.01 -0.34
N GLY A 550 10.59 3.75 -0.78
CA GLY A 550 11.73 2.83 -0.63
C GLY A 550 13.01 3.36 -1.27
N CYS A 551 12.91 3.89 -2.50
CA CYS A 551 14.05 4.45 -3.25
C CYS A 551 14.72 5.64 -2.55
N THR A 552 14.04 6.31 -1.62
CA THR A 552 14.67 7.37 -0.82
C THR A 552 15.72 6.85 0.16
N PHE A 553 15.58 5.62 0.66
CA PHE A 553 16.37 5.10 1.80
C PHE A 553 16.44 6.09 2.98
N ASN A 554 15.40 6.91 3.14
CA ASN A 554 15.36 8.02 4.10
C ASN A 554 14.20 7.86 5.10
N VAL A 555 14.45 7.07 6.13
CA VAL A 555 13.49 6.75 7.20
C VAL A 555 12.93 8.02 7.86
N ASP A 556 13.80 9.01 8.12
CA ASP A 556 13.40 10.24 8.82
C ASP A 556 12.49 11.13 7.95
N LEU A 557 12.75 11.22 6.66
CA LEU A 557 11.93 11.98 5.73
C LEU A 557 10.56 11.34 5.53
N VAL A 558 10.51 10.02 5.37
CA VAL A 558 9.26 9.24 5.27
C VAL A 558 8.42 9.40 6.53
N LYS A 559 9.04 9.31 7.72
CA LYS A 559 8.36 9.53 9.00
C LYS A 559 7.73 10.93 9.08
N LYS A 560 8.46 11.98 8.68
CA LYS A 560 7.94 13.37 8.67
C LYS A 560 6.76 13.51 7.71
N LEU A 561 6.85 12.94 6.51
CA LEU A 561 5.76 12.97 5.53
C LEU A 561 4.50 12.30 6.09
N TYR A 562 4.63 11.10 6.65
CA TYR A 562 3.49 10.35 7.19
C TYR A 562 2.94 10.91 8.52
N LYS A 563 3.70 11.74 9.21
CA LYS A 563 3.15 12.54 10.31
C LYS A 563 2.12 13.56 9.80
N MET A 564 2.37 14.19 8.65
CA MET A 564 1.38 15.07 8.01
C MET A 564 0.13 14.30 7.60
N THR A 565 0.31 13.10 7.03
CA THR A 565 -0.81 12.18 6.72
C THR A 565 -1.61 11.82 7.98
N GLY A 566 -0.93 11.55 9.09
CA GLY A 566 -1.59 11.28 10.38
C GLY A 566 -2.41 12.46 10.90
N ILE A 567 -1.93 13.69 10.72
CA ILE A 567 -2.70 14.92 11.05
C ILE A 567 -3.93 15.01 10.12
N GLU A 568 -3.77 14.76 8.82
CA GLU A 568 -4.87 14.77 7.85
C GLU A 568 -5.94 13.72 8.19
N LEU A 569 -5.54 12.51 8.63
CA LEU A 569 -6.46 11.48 9.14
C LEU A 569 -7.27 11.99 10.35
N CYS A 570 -6.59 12.58 11.34
CA CYS A 570 -7.26 13.11 12.52
C CYS A 570 -8.25 14.23 12.19
N ARG A 571 -7.90 15.12 11.24
CA ARG A 571 -8.81 16.18 10.75
C ARG A 571 -10.06 15.60 10.09
N ASN A 572 -9.93 14.47 9.41
CA ASN A 572 -11.05 13.75 8.80
C ASN A 572 -11.75 12.77 9.76
N LYS A 573 -11.41 12.78 11.05
CA LYS A 573 -11.95 11.86 12.07
C LYS A 573 -11.79 10.38 11.69
N ILE A 574 -10.62 10.04 11.12
CA ILE A 574 -10.29 8.68 10.69
C ILE A 574 -9.31 8.07 11.68
N ASP A 575 -9.67 6.91 12.23
CA ASP A 575 -8.91 6.24 13.29
C ASP A 575 -7.75 5.41 12.75
N SER A 576 -7.87 4.88 11.52
CA SER A 576 -6.80 4.08 10.92
C SER A 576 -6.72 4.27 9.40
N LEU A 577 -5.49 4.41 8.90
CA LEU A 577 -5.16 4.28 7.49
C LEU A 577 -4.90 2.81 7.16
N LEU A 578 -5.48 2.29 6.08
CA LEU A 578 -5.18 0.94 5.55
C LEU A 578 -3.88 1.00 4.72
N GLY A 579 -2.80 1.11 5.40
CA GLY A 579 -1.43 1.23 4.91
C GLY A 579 -0.44 1.32 6.08
N PRO A 580 0.85 1.09 5.82
CA PRO A 580 1.52 0.82 4.56
C PRO A 580 1.27 -0.57 3.97
N GLY A 581 1.36 -0.68 2.64
CA GLY A 581 1.54 -1.95 1.95
C GLY A 581 2.99 -2.41 2.06
N MET A 582 3.22 -3.67 2.48
CA MET A 582 4.57 -4.11 2.87
C MET A 582 4.95 -5.49 2.32
N ASN A 583 4.23 -6.01 1.34
CA ASN A 583 4.62 -7.27 0.72
C ASN A 583 5.93 -7.12 -0.05
N ILE A 584 6.67 -8.20 -0.17
CA ILE A 584 7.97 -8.21 -0.85
C ILE A 584 7.77 -8.17 -2.38
N HIS A 585 8.60 -7.40 -3.09
CA HIS A 585 8.70 -7.44 -4.55
C HIS A 585 9.36 -8.75 -4.98
N ARG A 586 8.60 -9.83 -4.96
CA ARG A 586 9.08 -11.16 -5.32
C ARG A 586 9.31 -11.33 -6.81
N ASN A 587 8.43 -10.73 -7.62
CA ASN A 587 8.49 -10.74 -9.07
C ASN A 587 8.14 -9.36 -9.64
N PRO A 588 8.84 -8.87 -10.67
CA PRO A 588 8.54 -7.57 -11.29
C PRO A 588 7.14 -7.43 -11.85
N LEU A 589 6.49 -8.53 -12.20
CA LEU A 589 5.18 -8.55 -12.86
C LEU A 589 4.01 -8.34 -11.89
N ASN A 590 4.20 -8.44 -10.57
CA ASN A 590 3.11 -8.22 -9.62
C ASN A 590 2.56 -6.79 -9.74
N GLY A 591 1.27 -6.67 -10.00
CA GLY A 591 0.58 -5.40 -10.23
C GLY A 591 0.64 -4.42 -9.08
N ARG A 592 0.68 -4.92 -7.84
CA ARG A 592 0.68 -4.12 -6.62
C ARG A 592 2.08 -3.76 -6.09
N ASN A 593 3.16 -4.09 -6.78
CA ASN A 593 4.50 -3.67 -6.34
C ASN A 593 4.62 -2.15 -6.14
N PHE A 594 3.88 -1.34 -6.91
CA PHE A 594 3.91 0.12 -6.79
C PHE A 594 3.61 0.63 -5.37
N GLU A 595 2.70 -0.02 -4.64
CA GLU A 595 2.32 0.34 -3.27
C GLU A 595 3.17 -0.33 -2.19
N TYR A 596 3.95 -1.35 -2.58
CA TYR A 596 4.92 -2.03 -1.73
C TYR A 596 6.29 -1.33 -1.82
N VAL A 597 7.28 -1.81 -1.08
CA VAL A 597 8.50 -1.03 -0.88
C VAL A 597 9.70 -1.58 -1.63
N SER A 598 9.97 -2.89 -1.55
CA SER A 598 11.25 -3.45 -2.00
C SER A 598 11.24 -4.98 -2.10
N GLU A 599 12.22 -5.53 -2.83
CA GLU A 599 12.61 -6.94 -2.76
C GLU A 599 13.34 -7.31 -1.44
N ASP A 600 13.80 -6.31 -0.67
CA ASP A 600 14.52 -6.50 0.58
C ASP A 600 13.64 -6.30 1.83
N PRO A 601 13.59 -7.28 2.74
CA PRO A 601 12.73 -7.22 3.93
C PRO A 601 13.16 -6.19 4.98
N ILE A 602 14.45 -5.87 5.09
CA ILE A 602 14.94 -4.87 6.06
C ILE A 602 14.57 -3.46 5.57
N LEU A 603 14.79 -3.16 4.30
CA LEU A 603 14.36 -1.89 3.72
C LEU A 603 12.85 -1.73 3.82
N THR A 604 12.09 -2.75 3.44
CA THR A 604 10.62 -2.77 3.56
C THR A 604 10.17 -2.50 5.00
N GLY A 605 10.77 -3.21 5.97
CA GLY A 605 10.42 -3.07 7.38
C GLY A 605 10.73 -1.69 7.95
N LYS A 606 11.89 -1.13 7.64
CA LYS A 606 12.31 0.20 8.15
C LYS A 606 11.46 1.33 7.57
N ILE A 607 11.16 1.29 6.27
CA ILE A 607 10.29 2.28 5.62
C ILE A 607 8.84 2.13 6.10
N GLY A 608 8.35 0.89 6.25
CA GLY A 608 7.02 0.64 6.83
C GLY A 608 6.91 1.11 8.28
N ALA A 609 7.91 0.81 9.12
CA ALA A 609 7.96 1.29 10.50
C ALA A 609 7.95 2.83 10.60
N ALA A 610 8.67 3.52 9.69
CA ALA A 610 8.68 4.98 9.63
C ALA A 610 7.28 5.56 9.36
N GLN A 611 6.54 4.96 8.42
CA GLN A 611 5.16 5.34 8.11
C GLN A 611 4.25 5.13 9.34
N VAL A 612 4.35 3.96 9.97
CA VAL A 612 3.59 3.64 11.19
C VAL A 612 3.86 4.66 12.30
N ILE A 613 5.14 4.93 12.59
CA ILE A 613 5.52 5.88 13.64
C ILE A 613 4.99 7.28 13.31
N GLY A 614 5.14 7.75 12.06
CA GLY A 614 4.68 9.06 11.65
C GLY A 614 3.18 9.25 11.88
N ILE A 615 2.36 8.31 11.41
CA ILE A 615 0.90 8.34 11.57
C ILE A 615 0.53 8.30 13.07
N GLN A 616 1.17 7.42 13.84
CA GLN A 616 0.83 7.24 15.26
C GLN A 616 1.28 8.43 16.15
N GLU A 617 2.37 9.11 15.81
CA GLU A 617 2.78 10.34 16.47
C GLU A 617 1.76 11.47 16.29
N ALA A 618 1.03 11.51 15.20
CA ALA A 618 -0.04 12.47 14.98
C ALA A 618 -1.32 12.13 15.75
N GLY A 619 -1.54 10.87 16.10
CA GLY A 619 -2.67 10.42 16.90
C GLY A 619 -3.68 9.52 16.21
N SER A 620 -3.46 9.16 14.93
CA SER A 620 -4.21 8.11 14.23
C SER A 620 -3.45 6.77 14.28
N THR A 621 -3.86 5.77 13.51
CA THR A 621 -3.23 4.45 13.46
C THR A 621 -2.92 4.06 12.02
N ALA A 622 -1.88 3.25 11.82
CA ALA A 622 -1.57 2.60 10.57
C ALA A 622 -1.96 1.11 10.64
N THR A 623 -2.62 0.61 9.60
CA THR A 623 -2.90 -0.82 9.41
C THR A 623 -1.92 -1.40 8.41
N ILE A 624 -0.90 -2.10 8.88
CA ILE A 624 0.09 -2.73 7.99
C ILE A 624 -0.55 -3.88 7.21
N LYS A 625 -0.28 -3.95 5.90
CA LYS A 625 -0.95 -4.89 4.99
C LYS A 625 -0.02 -5.39 3.88
N HIS A 626 -0.28 -6.49 3.26
CA HIS A 626 -1.23 -7.55 3.59
C HIS A 626 -0.44 -8.73 4.16
N VAL A 627 -0.73 -9.15 5.38
CA VAL A 627 0.01 -10.22 6.05
C VAL A 627 -0.60 -11.56 5.64
N CYS A 628 0.12 -12.38 4.86
CA CYS A 628 1.40 -12.21 4.19
C CYS A 628 1.38 -12.88 2.79
N ALA A 629 2.48 -12.74 2.06
CA ALA A 629 2.70 -13.43 0.78
C ALA A 629 1.67 -13.11 -0.33
N ASN A 630 1.16 -11.85 -0.39
CA ASN A 630 0.40 -11.34 -1.54
C ASN A 630 1.38 -10.88 -2.63
N ASN A 631 1.84 -11.84 -3.47
CA ASN A 631 2.91 -11.60 -4.43
C ASN A 631 2.47 -11.76 -5.90
N GLN A 632 1.17 -11.87 -6.16
CA GLN A 632 0.53 -11.79 -7.47
C GLN A 632 -0.94 -11.40 -7.32
N GLU A 633 -1.50 -10.76 -8.37
CA GLU A 633 -2.91 -10.37 -8.41
C GLU A 633 -3.78 -11.44 -9.09
N ALA A 634 -3.21 -12.20 -10.02
CA ALA A 634 -3.89 -13.32 -10.65
C ALA A 634 -4.37 -14.33 -9.61
N SER A 635 -5.68 -14.56 -9.56
CA SER A 635 -6.34 -15.47 -8.60
C SER A 635 -6.00 -15.19 -7.13
N ARG A 636 -5.68 -13.93 -6.75
CA ARG A 636 -5.18 -13.55 -5.42
C ARG A 636 -6.02 -14.00 -4.22
N ARG A 637 -7.28 -14.41 -4.44
CA ARG A 637 -8.15 -14.95 -3.39
C ARG A 637 -7.94 -16.43 -3.13
N PHE A 638 -7.40 -17.17 -4.12
CA PHE A 638 -7.41 -18.63 -4.14
C PHE A 638 -6.03 -19.24 -4.34
N VAL A 639 -5.08 -18.50 -4.93
CA VAL A 639 -3.74 -19.01 -5.16
C VAL A 639 -3.03 -19.33 -3.86
N ASP A 640 -2.70 -20.60 -3.65
CA ASP A 640 -1.98 -21.04 -2.46
C ASP A 640 -0.48 -20.72 -2.59
N SER A 641 0.01 -19.88 -1.70
CA SER A 641 1.44 -19.57 -1.59
C SER A 641 2.15 -20.69 -0.84
N ILE A 642 2.78 -21.60 -1.61
CA ILE A 642 3.53 -22.74 -1.07
C ILE A 642 4.95 -22.27 -0.76
N VAL A 643 5.24 -22.07 0.52
CA VAL A 643 6.46 -21.42 1.00
C VAL A 643 7.06 -22.16 2.20
N SER A 644 8.39 -22.25 2.29
CA SER A 644 9.06 -22.80 3.46
C SER A 644 8.85 -21.90 4.68
N GLU A 645 8.83 -22.47 5.88
CA GLU A 645 8.77 -21.67 7.11
C GLU A 645 9.97 -20.73 7.21
N ARG A 646 11.14 -21.13 6.74
CA ARG A 646 12.35 -20.32 6.67
C ARG A 646 12.15 -19.06 5.82
N ALA A 647 11.75 -19.22 4.57
CA ALA A 647 11.51 -18.08 3.67
C ALA A 647 10.38 -17.18 4.18
N LEU A 648 9.31 -17.79 4.73
CA LEU A 648 8.22 -17.05 5.33
C LEU A 648 8.72 -16.10 6.43
N ARG A 649 9.57 -16.60 7.35
CA ARG A 649 10.09 -15.84 8.49
C ARG A 649 11.22 -14.87 8.14
N GLU A 650 12.18 -15.27 7.28
CA GLU A 650 13.34 -14.44 6.94
C GLU A 650 13.02 -13.36 5.89
N ILE A 651 12.02 -13.57 5.03
CA ILE A 651 11.71 -12.70 3.89
C ILE A 651 10.29 -12.09 4.02
N TYR A 652 9.24 -12.92 3.95
CA TYR A 652 7.87 -12.44 3.75
C TYR A 652 7.21 -11.87 4.99
N LEU A 653 7.65 -12.25 6.18
CA LEU A 653 7.18 -11.75 7.47
C LEU A 653 8.14 -10.75 8.12
N LYS A 654 9.43 -10.76 7.75
CA LYS A 654 10.45 -9.94 8.43
C LYS A 654 10.14 -8.43 8.40
N GLY A 655 9.64 -7.90 7.29
CA GLY A 655 9.24 -6.50 7.21
C GLY A 655 8.09 -6.16 8.17
N PHE A 656 7.10 -7.04 8.28
CA PHE A 656 5.98 -6.89 9.23
C PHE A 656 6.43 -7.01 10.68
N GLU A 657 7.34 -7.94 10.97
CA GLU A 657 7.96 -8.07 12.30
C GLU A 657 8.61 -6.75 12.75
N ILE A 658 9.38 -6.11 11.86
CA ILE A 658 10.01 -4.81 12.13
C ILE A 658 8.95 -3.73 12.38
N ALA A 659 7.90 -3.66 11.56
CA ALA A 659 6.83 -2.68 11.75
C ALA A 659 6.06 -2.89 13.06
N VAL A 660 5.89 -4.14 13.52
CA VAL A 660 5.27 -4.45 14.83
C VAL A 660 6.24 -4.14 15.97
N LYS A 661 7.46 -4.68 15.93
CA LYS A 661 8.41 -4.59 17.04
C LYS A 661 9.02 -3.19 17.19
N GLU A 662 9.38 -2.52 16.10
CA GLU A 662 10.01 -1.19 16.13
C GLU A 662 8.99 -0.07 15.87
N GLY A 663 8.11 -0.23 14.85
CA GLY A 663 7.07 0.74 14.52
C GLY A 663 5.93 0.78 15.53
N LYS A 664 5.78 -0.25 16.38
CA LYS A 664 4.69 -0.39 17.33
C LYS A 664 3.32 -0.33 16.64
N ALA A 665 3.20 -0.99 15.49
CA ALA A 665 1.95 -1.07 14.74
C ALA A 665 0.82 -1.58 15.64
N ARG A 666 -0.37 -0.97 15.53
CA ARG A 666 -1.56 -1.30 16.34
C ARG A 666 -2.67 -1.97 15.55
N SER A 667 -2.50 -2.09 14.25
CA SER A 667 -3.48 -2.73 13.37
C SER A 667 -2.75 -3.47 12.25
N VAL A 668 -3.27 -4.64 11.91
CA VAL A 668 -2.76 -5.55 10.87
C VAL A 668 -3.92 -5.99 10.01
N MET A 669 -3.72 -6.08 8.70
CA MET A 669 -4.67 -6.68 7.76
C MET A 669 -4.06 -7.96 7.18
N THR A 670 -4.82 -9.08 7.26
CA THR A 670 -4.46 -10.33 6.61
C THR A 670 -4.71 -10.25 5.11
N THR A 671 -3.99 -11.05 4.32
CA THR A 671 -4.19 -11.11 2.87
C THR A 671 -5.38 -11.97 2.47
N TYR A 672 -5.79 -11.90 1.20
CA TYR A 672 -6.85 -12.74 0.65
C TYR A 672 -6.44 -14.21 0.51
N ASN A 673 -5.20 -14.47 0.11
CA ASN A 673 -4.76 -15.82 -0.31
C ASN A 673 -4.50 -16.77 0.86
N PRO A 674 -4.58 -18.07 0.62
CA PRO A 674 -4.02 -19.06 1.53
C PRO A 674 -2.49 -19.06 1.50
N VAL A 675 -1.90 -19.46 2.61
CA VAL A 675 -0.48 -19.79 2.76
C VAL A 675 -0.41 -21.22 3.29
N ASN A 676 0.24 -22.08 2.52
CA ASN A 676 0.39 -23.50 2.87
C ASN A 676 -0.95 -24.17 3.20
N GLY A 677 -1.99 -23.93 2.40
CA GLY A 677 -3.30 -24.55 2.46
C GLY A 677 -4.30 -23.94 3.45
N ILE A 678 -3.91 -22.91 4.21
CA ILE A 678 -4.80 -22.23 5.15
C ILE A 678 -4.93 -20.75 4.78
N TRP A 679 -6.16 -20.26 4.59
CA TRP A 679 -6.43 -18.85 4.37
C TRP A 679 -5.92 -18.03 5.54
N THR A 680 -5.14 -16.99 5.25
CA THR A 680 -4.45 -16.20 6.28
C THR A 680 -5.40 -15.60 7.32
N ALA A 681 -6.61 -15.22 6.89
CA ALA A 681 -7.66 -14.72 7.79
C ALA A 681 -8.09 -15.73 8.85
N GLY A 682 -8.00 -17.04 8.58
CA GLY A 682 -8.32 -18.13 9.52
C GLY A 682 -7.09 -18.85 10.09
N SER A 683 -5.88 -18.34 9.86
CA SER A 683 -4.64 -18.99 10.29
C SER A 683 -4.29 -18.64 11.75
N TYR A 684 -4.52 -19.60 12.66
CA TYR A 684 -4.12 -19.46 14.07
C TYR A 684 -2.60 -19.27 14.23
N ASP A 685 -1.81 -20.01 13.47
CA ASP A 685 -0.36 -19.90 13.51
C ASP A 685 0.11 -18.50 13.13
N LEU A 686 -0.48 -17.88 12.11
CA LEU A 686 -0.14 -16.53 11.68
C LEU A 686 -0.66 -15.48 12.67
N CYS A 687 -1.97 -15.46 12.92
CA CYS A 687 -2.62 -14.38 13.68
C CYS A 687 -2.35 -14.46 15.19
N THR A 688 -2.16 -15.67 15.75
CA THR A 688 -1.93 -15.85 17.17
C THR A 688 -0.50 -16.24 17.49
N THR A 689 0.03 -17.32 16.90
CA THR A 689 1.37 -17.81 17.28
C THR A 689 2.43 -16.77 16.89
N ILE A 690 2.49 -16.38 15.62
CA ILE A 690 3.52 -15.45 15.14
C ILE A 690 3.25 -14.03 15.59
N LEU A 691 2.11 -13.44 15.20
CA LEU A 691 1.84 -12.02 15.48
C LEU A 691 1.79 -11.72 16.98
N ARG A 692 1.00 -12.49 17.76
CA ARG A 692 0.74 -12.14 19.17
C ARG A 692 1.76 -12.71 20.14
N LYS A 693 2.04 -14.01 20.05
CA LYS A 693 2.93 -14.67 21.04
C LYS A 693 4.40 -14.37 20.76
N GLU A 694 4.85 -14.45 19.50
CA GLU A 694 6.27 -14.26 19.19
C GLU A 694 6.61 -12.76 19.07
N TRP A 695 5.78 -11.95 18.39
CA TRP A 695 6.10 -10.53 18.21
C TRP A 695 5.53 -9.61 19.28
N GLY A 696 4.64 -10.11 20.16
CA GLY A 696 4.01 -9.33 21.22
C GLY A 696 2.99 -8.31 20.72
N PHE A 697 2.37 -8.57 19.56
CA PHE A 697 1.36 -7.69 18.98
C PHE A 697 0.09 -7.68 19.87
N ASP A 698 -0.33 -6.50 20.34
CA ASP A 698 -1.50 -6.29 21.21
C ASP A 698 -2.64 -5.49 20.54
N GLY A 699 -2.53 -5.21 19.26
CA GLY A 699 -3.51 -4.49 18.46
C GLY A 699 -4.61 -5.36 17.88
N ILE A 700 -5.33 -4.81 16.87
CA ILE A 700 -6.34 -5.54 16.11
C ILE A 700 -5.77 -6.19 14.86
N VAL A 701 -6.27 -7.38 14.55
CA VAL A 701 -6.12 -8.02 13.24
C VAL A 701 -7.47 -7.94 12.54
N MET A 702 -7.47 -7.38 11.32
CA MET A 702 -8.65 -7.34 10.46
C MET A 702 -8.42 -8.16 9.19
N THR A 703 -9.50 -8.61 8.56
CA THR A 703 -9.43 -9.23 7.24
C THR A 703 -9.25 -8.19 6.16
N ASP A 704 -8.77 -8.60 4.99
CA ASP A 704 -9.06 -7.87 3.77
C ASP A 704 -10.58 -7.92 3.47
N TRP A 705 -11.08 -7.07 2.52
CA TRP A 705 -12.51 -6.89 2.28
C TRP A 705 -13.14 -8.13 1.67
N TRP A 706 -14.19 -8.64 2.32
CA TRP A 706 -14.91 -9.85 1.91
C TRP A 706 -14.02 -11.09 1.78
N ALA A 707 -12.98 -11.18 2.60
CA ALA A 707 -12.08 -12.32 2.63
C ALA A 707 -12.82 -13.62 2.94
N GLU A 708 -12.30 -14.69 2.41
CA GLU A 708 -12.76 -16.05 2.71
C GLU A 708 -11.91 -16.69 3.80
N ALA A 709 -12.41 -17.76 4.39
CA ALA A 709 -11.63 -18.68 5.19
C ALA A 709 -12.04 -20.11 4.89
N ASN A 710 -11.16 -21.05 5.26
CA ASN A 710 -11.44 -22.48 5.19
C ASN A 710 -11.20 -23.14 6.55
N THR A 711 -11.88 -24.25 6.78
CA THR A 711 -11.39 -25.27 7.68
C THR A 711 -10.35 -26.07 6.90
N GLU A 712 -9.23 -26.41 7.52
CA GLU A 712 -8.15 -27.13 6.85
C GLU A 712 -8.66 -28.38 6.12
N GLY A 713 -8.30 -28.51 4.85
CA GLY A 713 -8.76 -29.58 3.95
C GLY A 713 -10.11 -29.34 3.29
N GLU A 714 -10.83 -28.29 3.62
CA GLU A 714 -12.09 -27.88 3.01
C GLU A 714 -11.88 -26.68 2.06
N LYS A 715 -12.86 -26.46 1.17
CA LYS A 715 -12.88 -25.25 0.34
C LYS A 715 -13.16 -24.01 1.19
N SER A 716 -12.58 -22.89 0.81
CA SER A 716 -12.94 -21.61 1.42
C SER A 716 -14.34 -21.19 1.04
N THR A 717 -15.00 -20.48 1.94
CA THR A 717 -16.25 -19.77 1.65
C THR A 717 -16.34 -18.48 2.45
N ARG A 718 -17.19 -17.56 2.00
CA ARG A 718 -17.46 -16.29 2.72
C ARG A 718 -18.24 -16.51 4.01
N GLU A 719 -19.07 -17.54 4.05
CA GLU A 719 -19.88 -17.88 5.23
C GLU A 719 -19.04 -18.47 6.35
N ASN A 720 -17.90 -19.10 6.03
CA ASN A 720 -17.06 -19.78 7.02
C ASN A 720 -16.14 -18.78 7.76
N LYS A 721 -16.71 -18.02 8.70
CA LYS A 721 -16.00 -17.02 9.51
C LYS A 721 -15.56 -17.52 10.88
N ALA A 722 -16.04 -18.66 11.32
CA ALA A 722 -15.62 -19.25 12.61
C ALA A 722 -14.09 -19.44 12.73
N PRO A 723 -13.36 -19.91 11.69
CA PRO A 723 -11.90 -19.98 11.75
C PRO A 723 -11.22 -18.62 12.02
N MET A 724 -11.80 -17.51 11.52
CA MET A 724 -11.28 -16.17 11.77
C MET A 724 -11.35 -15.79 13.25
N VAL A 725 -12.51 -16.03 13.88
CA VAL A 725 -12.69 -15.83 15.33
C VAL A 725 -11.67 -16.65 16.11
N LEU A 726 -11.53 -17.93 15.78
CA LEU A 726 -10.63 -18.88 16.45
C LEU A 726 -9.15 -18.48 16.29
N ALA A 727 -8.77 -17.92 15.14
CA ALA A 727 -7.41 -17.49 14.84
C ALA A 727 -7.02 -16.17 15.51
N GLN A 728 -7.93 -15.45 16.16
CA GLN A 728 -7.75 -14.04 16.58
C GLN A 728 -7.57 -13.07 15.41
N ASN A 729 -8.23 -13.31 14.30
CA ASN A 729 -8.57 -12.27 13.38
C ASN A 729 -9.79 -11.56 13.97
N ASP A 730 -9.57 -10.41 14.61
CA ASP A 730 -10.53 -9.83 15.54
C ASP A 730 -11.74 -9.21 14.84
N LEU A 731 -11.57 -8.81 13.56
CA LEU A 731 -12.51 -7.98 12.87
C LEU A 731 -12.67 -8.42 11.41
N TYR A 732 -13.85 -8.93 11.08
CA TYR A 732 -14.20 -9.25 9.70
C TYR A 732 -14.60 -7.98 8.93
N MET A 733 -14.02 -7.76 7.76
CA MET A 733 -14.35 -6.68 6.82
C MET A 733 -14.95 -7.25 5.54
N CYS A 734 -16.17 -6.89 5.13
CA CYS A 734 -17.13 -6.09 5.85
C CYS A 734 -18.55 -6.61 5.57
N VAL A 735 -19.48 -6.21 6.38
CA VAL A 735 -20.92 -6.49 6.18
C VAL A 735 -21.68 -5.15 6.01
N SER A 736 -22.89 -5.19 5.43
CA SER A 736 -23.73 -3.99 5.32
C SER A 736 -24.41 -3.65 6.65
N ASN A 737 -24.73 -4.64 7.47
CA ASN A 737 -25.36 -4.49 8.78
C ASN A 737 -24.92 -5.63 9.71
N SER A 738 -24.26 -5.28 10.80
CA SER A 738 -23.71 -6.26 11.77
C SER A 738 -24.75 -7.06 12.51
N LEU A 739 -25.96 -6.49 12.73
CA LEU A 739 -27.07 -7.17 13.43
C LEU A 739 -27.74 -8.25 12.57
N GLU A 740 -27.85 -8.01 11.28
CA GLU A 740 -28.66 -8.83 10.37
C GLU A 740 -27.91 -10.05 9.80
N ASN A 741 -26.58 -10.13 9.98
CA ASN A 741 -25.74 -11.17 9.39
C ASN A 741 -25.99 -11.39 7.89
N PRO A 742 -25.85 -10.36 7.05
CA PRO A 742 -26.21 -10.44 5.63
C PRO A 742 -25.32 -11.39 4.82
N GLU A 743 -24.14 -11.74 5.33
CA GLU A 743 -23.23 -12.70 4.72
C GLU A 743 -23.48 -14.15 5.19
N ASN A 744 -24.51 -14.39 6.02
CA ASN A 744 -24.85 -15.71 6.55
C ASN A 744 -23.67 -16.44 7.21
N ASP A 745 -22.84 -15.70 7.99
CA ASP A 745 -21.71 -16.33 8.65
C ASP A 745 -22.11 -17.42 9.64
N ASN A 746 -21.24 -18.42 9.74
CA ASN A 746 -21.47 -19.62 10.56
C ASN A 746 -21.03 -19.48 12.03
N VAL A 747 -20.67 -18.29 12.51
CA VAL A 747 -20.11 -18.11 13.86
C VAL A 747 -21.13 -18.54 14.93
N LYS A 748 -22.41 -18.18 14.75
CA LYS A 748 -23.48 -18.58 15.67
C LYS A 748 -23.67 -20.10 15.71
N GLU A 749 -23.73 -20.74 14.54
CA GLU A 749 -23.87 -22.19 14.41
C GLU A 749 -22.72 -22.91 15.12
N ARG A 750 -21.49 -22.47 14.88
CA ARG A 750 -20.29 -23.05 15.49
C ARG A 750 -20.18 -22.78 17.00
N PHE A 751 -20.76 -21.68 17.46
CA PHE A 751 -20.90 -21.40 18.89
C PHE A 751 -21.91 -22.35 19.54
N GLU A 752 -23.07 -22.57 18.95
CA GLU A 752 -24.08 -23.50 19.43
C GLU A 752 -23.57 -24.95 19.42
N ALA A 753 -22.68 -25.30 18.49
CA ALA A 753 -21.99 -26.58 18.42
C ALA A 753 -20.84 -26.71 19.45
N GLY A 754 -20.44 -25.63 20.13
CA GLY A 754 -19.34 -25.59 21.08
C GLY A 754 -17.94 -25.56 20.45
N GLU A 755 -17.83 -25.34 19.14
CA GLU A 755 -16.54 -25.18 18.45
C GLU A 755 -15.95 -23.81 18.72
N VAL A 756 -16.75 -22.76 18.58
CA VAL A 756 -16.43 -21.40 19.02
C VAL A 756 -16.99 -21.23 20.43
N THR A 757 -16.21 -20.67 21.33
CA THR A 757 -16.66 -20.42 22.71
C THR A 757 -16.85 -18.93 22.97
N ARG A 758 -17.51 -18.64 24.10
CA ARG A 758 -17.62 -17.24 24.54
C ARG A 758 -16.24 -16.60 24.78
N SER A 759 -15.28 -17.37 25.30
CA SER A 759 -13.92 -16.88 25.53
C SER A 759 -13.21 -16.43 24.23
N ASP A 760 -13.44 -17.13 23.10
CA ASP A 760 -12.89 -16.75 21.82
C ASP A 760 -13.42 -15.38 21.36
N LEU A 761 -14.73 -15.16 21.48
CA LEU A 761 -15.37 -13.87 21.15
C LEU A 761 -14.96 -12.75 22.13
N GLN A 762 -14.85 -13.05 23.44
CA GLN A 762 -14.40 -12.08 24.45
C GLN A 762 -12.96 -11.65 24.22
N ARG A 763 -12.10 -12.56 23.79
CA ARG A 763 -10.71 -12.29 23.44
C ARG A 763 -10.63 -11.30 22.27
N ASN A 764 -11.36 -11.55 21.18
CA ASN A 764 -11.43 -10.65 20.04
C ASN A 764 -12.01 -9.28 20.44
N ALA A 765 -13.08 -9.26 21.21
CA ALA A 765 -13.68 -8.03 21.72
C ALA A 765 -12.68 -7.22 22.57
N LYS A 766 -11.88 -7.87 23.43
CA LYS A 766 -10.84 -7.17 24.19
C LYS A 766 -9.80 -6.50 23.30
N ASN A 767 -9.39 -7.15 22.21
CA ASN A 767 -8.45 -6.55 21.26
C ASN A 767 -9.04 -5.32 20.55
N ILE A 768 -10.30 -5.41 20.11
CA ILE A 768 -11.03 -4.28 19.50
C ILE A 768 -11.16 -3.13 20.50
N LEU A 769 -11.58 -3.41 21.75
CA LEU A 769 -11.73 -2.38 22.78
C LEU A 769 -10.42 -1.69 23.16
N LYS A 770 -9.31 -2.43 23.23
CA LYS A 770 -7.98 -1.85 23.43
C LYS A 770 -7.58 -0.89 22.31
N PHE A 771 -7.93 -1.24 21.06
CA PHE A 771 -7.72 -0.34 19.93
C PHE A 771 -8.59 0.90 20.05
N ILE A 772 -9.90 0.73 20.28
CA ILE A 772 -10.87 1.82 20.44
C ILE A 772 -10.43 2.81 21.50
N MET A 773 -9.99 2.34 22.66
CA MET A 773 -9.49 3.22 23.75
C MET A 773 -8.27 4.07 23.36
N LYS A 774 -7.54 3.68 22.30
CA LYS A 774 -6.40 4.45 21.76
C LYS A 774 -6.75 5.27 20.51
N SER A 775 -8.01 5.26 20.07
CA SER A 775 -8.48 5.87 18.83
C SER A 775 -8.91 7.33 18.98
N GLN A 776 -9.03 8.05 17.88
CA GLN A 776 -9.62 9.40 17.83
C GLN A 776 -11.10 9.36 18.24
N ALA A 777 -11.83 8.31 17.82
CA ALA A 777 -13.23 8.15 18.19
C ALA A 777 -13.43 8.18 19.73
N MET A 778 -12.54 7.54 20.49
CA MET A 778 -12.60 7.56 21.96
C MET A 778 -12.28 8.95 22.55
N LEU A 779 -11.31 9.67 21.96
CA LEU A 779 -10.99 11.03 22.41
C LEU A 779 -12.15 12.00 22.16
N HIS A 780 -12.86 11.84 21.04
CA HIS A 780 -14.09 12.60 20.73
C HIS A 780 -15.21 12.26 21.72
N GLU A 781 -15.47 10.97 21.96
CA GLU A 781 -16.50 10.50 22.91
C GLU A 781 -16.30 11.07 24.30
N LEU A 782 -15.06 11.12 24.76
CA LEU A 782 -14.70 11.63 26.08
C LEU A 782 -14.51 13.15 26.13
N ASN A 783 -14.72 13.87 25.03
CA ASN A 783 -14.45 15.31 24.93
C ASN A 783 -13.03 15.71 25.35
N LEU A 784 -12.03 14.89 25.04
CA LEU A 784 -10.62 15.11 25.37
C LEU A 784 -9.85 15.90 24.30
N ILE A 785 -10.50 16.27 23.20
CA ILE A 785 -9.92 17.11 22.14
C ILE A 785 -10.10 18.58 22.53
N SER A 786 -9.05 19.37 22.41
CA SER A 786 -9.10 20.79 22.72
C SER A 786 -10.07 21.55 21.80
N LYS A 787 -10.60 22.69 22.26
CA LYS A 787 -11.48 23.54 21.41
C LYS A 787 -10.74 24.00 20.14
N GLU A 788 -9.48 24.37 20.28
CA GLU A 788 -8.62 24.78 19.15
C GLU A 788 -8.48 23.66 18.11
N ASP A 789 -8.24 22.42 18.57
CA ASP A 789 -8.16 21.27 17.67
C ASP A 789 -9.53 20.90 17.06
N LEU A 790 -10.63 21.09 17.79
CA LEU A 790 -11.99 20.88 17.25
C LEU A 790 -12.33 21.92 16.16
N GLU A 791 -11.90 23.16 16.31
CA GLU A 791 -12.06 24.19 15.28
C GLU A 791 -11.26 23.82 14.02
N GLU A 792 -10.04 23.32 14.15
CA GLU A 792 -9.24 22.81 13.03
C GLU A 792 -9.87 21.58 12.34
N ILE A 793 -10.47 20.66 13.10
CA ILE A 793 -11.16 19.48 12.57
C ILE A 793 -12.45 19.86 11.83
N ASN A 794 -13.21 20.82 12.34
CA ASN A 794 -14.51 21.20 11.80
C ASN A 794 -14.42 22.33 10.75
N GLY A 795 -13.29 22.98 10.60
CA GLY A 795 -13.07 24.11 9.68
C GLY A 795 -12.68 23.67 8.25
N GLN A 796 -13.14 22.52 7.76
CA GLN A 796 -12.88 22.10 6.37
C GLN A 796 -13.77 22.91 5.42
N ASP A 797 -13.17 23.48 4.38
CA ASP A 797 -13.83 24.25 3.34
C ASP A 797 -14.78 23.37 2.52
N ASP A 798 -16.04 23.80 2.42
CA ASP A 798 -17.03 23.23 1.50
C ASP A 798 -16.82 23.88 0.12
N ASP A 799 -16.05 23.21 -0.76
CA ASP A 799 -15.65 23.74 -2.08
C ASP A 799 -16.71 23.48 -3.19
N GLY A 800 -17.99 23.43 -2.88
CA GLY A 800 -19.00 22.96 -3.84
C GLY A 800 -20.19 23.90 -4.12
N ASN A 801 -19.97 25.08 -4.74
CA ASN A 801 -21.06 25.84 -5.34
C ASN A 801 -21.53 25.19 -6.66
N ILE A 802 -22.73 24.57 -6.64
CA ILE A 802 -23.41 24.04 -7.83
C ILE A 802 -24.15 25.19 -8.48
N SER A 803 -23.98 25.37 -9.82
CA SER A 803 -24.84 26.24 -10.60
C SER A 803 -26.23 25.60 -10.70
N LEU A 804 -27.25 26.26 -10.17
CA LEU A 804 -28.65 25.78 -10.18
C LEU A 804 -29.43 26.30 -11.40
N GLU A 805 -28.80 27.00 -12.35
CA GLU A 805 -29.49 27.71 -13.44
C GLU A 805 -30.10 26.79 -14.52
N ASP A 806 -29.58 25.52 -14.64
CA ASP A 806 -30.04 24.58 -15.69
C ASP A 806 -30.50 23.23 -15.15
N ILE A 807 -31.01 23.17 -13.91
CA ILE A 807 -31.43 21.90 -13.30
C ILE A 807 -32.81 21.48 -13.83
N VAL A 808 -32.92 20.21 -14.26
CA VAL A 808 -34.18 19.58 -14.61
C VAL A 808 -34.91 19.14 -13.32
N TYR A 809 -36.18 19.60 -13.15
CA TYR A 809 -36.99 19.21 -12.00
C TYR A 809 -37.91 18.03 -12.33
N TYR A 810 -37.94 17.07 -11.42
CA TYR A 810 -38.88 15.94 -11.41
C TYR A 810 -39.90 16.12 -10.30
N TYR A 811 -41.16 15.77 -10.57
CA TYR A 811 -42.31 16.06 -9.71
C TYR A 811 -42.87 14.79 -9.10
N ALA A 812 -43.25 14.86 -7.83
CA ALA A 812 -43.87 13.75 -7.14
C ALA A 812 -45.24 13.38 -7.77
N ASP A 813 -45.46 12.07 -7.89
CA ASP A 813 -46.74 11.52 -8.30
C ASP A 813 -47.82 11.89 -7.28
N LYS A 814 -49.05 12.18 -7.76
CA LYS A 814 -50.15 12.68 -6.91
C LYS A 814 -50.72 11.63 -5.96
N ASP A 815 -50.60 10.36 -6.31
CA ASP A 815 -51.23 9.27 -5.55
C ASP A 815 -50.23 8.61 -4.60
N SER A 816 -48.98 8.36 -5.06
CA SER A 816 -47.93 7.70 -4.28
C SER A 816 -47.01 8.67 -3.52
N ASN A 817 -46.92 9.93 -3.95
CA ASN A 817 -45.91 10.91 -3.53
C ASN A 817 -44.44 10.50 -3.85
N ASP A 818 -44.24 9.51 -4.69
CA ASP A 818 -42.93 9.10 -5.14
C ASP A 818 -42.51 9.89 -6.40
N ILE A 819 -41.17 10.04 -6.59
CA ILE A 819 -40.61 10.58 -7.82
C ILE A 819 -39.82 9.46 -8.49
N ILE A 820 -40.14 9.13 -9.72
CA ILE A 820 -39.41 8.12 -10.52
C ILE A 820 -38.67 8.85 -11.63
N ILE A 821 -37.36 8.64 -11.70
CA ILE A 821 -36.46 9.29 -12.64
C ILE A 821 -35.80 8.19 -13.50
N ASP A 822 -35.92 8.29 -14.81
CA ASP A 822 -35.15 7.50 -15.76
C ASP A 822 -33.71 8.03 -15.76
N ALA A 823 -32.78 7.23 -15.28
CA ALA A 823 -31.36 7.56 -15.12
C ALA A 823 -30.47 6.85 -16.11
N SER A 824 -31.04 6.16 -17.11
CA SER A 824 -30.29 5.36 -18.09
C SER A 824 -29.30 6.15 -18.95
N ASN A 825 -29.44 7.46 -19.01
CA ASN A 825 -28.57 8.38 -19.76
C ASN A 825 -27.64 9.22 -18.87
N PHE A 826 -27.55 8.91 -17.58
CA PHE A 826 -26.69 9.65 -16.68
C PHE A 826 -25.21 9.41 -17.05
N ASN A 827 -24.42 10.48 -16.97
CA ASN A 827 -22.98 10.38 -17.19
C ASN A 827 -22.35 9.73 -15.96
N ASN A 828 -21.73 8.56 -16.14
CA ASN A 828 -21.25 7.68 -15.07
C ASN A 828 -19.73 7.53 -15.03
N LYS A 829 -18.98 8.51 -15.54
CA LYS A 829 -17.53 8.47 -15.46
C LYS A 829 -17.03 8.93 -14.08
N LYS A 830 -15.90 8.40 -13.69
CA LYS A 830 -15.23 8.81 -12.44
C LYS A 830 -15.02 10.34 -12.40
N GLY A 831 -15.48 10.94 -11.29
CA GLY A 831 -15.39 12.39 -11.06
C GLY A 831 -16.57 13.20 -11.59
N ASP A 832 -17.45 12.61 -12.40
CA ASP A 832 -18.65 13.27 -12.89
C ASP A 832 -19.74 13.35 -11.83
N SER A 833 -20.66 14.29 -12.04
CA SER A 833 -21.82 14.46 -11.17
C SER A 833 -23.06 14.70 -12.01
N GLU A 834 -24.15 14.03 -11.66
CA GLU A 834 -25.48 14.32 -12.17
C GLU A 834 -26.28 15.09 -11.14
N VAL A 835 -26.86 16.22 -11.53
CA VAL A 835 -27.63 17.11 -10.66
C VAL A 835 -29.05 17.30 -11.20
N PHE A 836 -30.04 17.03 -10.38
CA PHE A 836 -31.42 17.17 -10.73
C PHE A 836 -32.29 17.70 -9.57
N GLY A 837 -33.32 18.45 -9.90
CA GLY A 837 -34.27 18.98 -8.93
C GLY A 837 -35.39 17.97 -8.63
N ILE A 838 -35.91 18.01 -7.42
CA ILE A 838 -37.06 17.25 -6.99
C ILE A 838 -38.09 18.21 -6.41
N SER A 839 -39.35 18.01 -6.77
CA SER A 839 -40.48 18.79 -6.25
C SER A 839 -41.49 17.86 -5.57
N LEU A 840 -41.62 18.00 -4.26
CA LEU A 840 -42.40 17.13 -3.38
C LEU A 840 -43.82 17.66 -3.15
N ASN A 841 -44.78 16.75 -3.00
CA ASN A 841 -46.16 17.12 -2.66
C ASN A 841 -46.44 17.16 -1.15
N GLU A 842 -45.69 16.34 -0.38
CA GLU A 842 -45.91 16.15 1.05
C GLU A 842 -44.60 16.33 1.83
N LEU A 843 -44.69 16.90 3.01
CA LEU A 843 -43.57 16.91 3.98
C LEU A 843 -43.51 15.57 4.69
N GLY A 844 -42.35 15.00 4.89
CA GLY A 844 -42.25 13.71 5.56
C GLY A 844 -40.89 13.03 5.38
N LEU A 845 -40.86 11.76 5.72
CA LEU A 845 -39.66 10.91 5.57
C LEU A 845 -39.56 10.41 4.13
N TYR A 846 -38.37 10.49 3.57
CA TYR A 846 -38.07 10.05 2.23
C TYR A 846 -36.83 9.17 2.20
N ASN A 847 -36.86 8.16 1.31
CA ASN A 847 -35.70 7.40 0.91
C ASN A 847 -35.36 7.68 -0.54
N ILE A 848 -34.10 7.49 -0.92
CA ILE A 848 -33.67 7.38 -2.30
C ILE A 848 -33.34 5.92 -2.61
N GLU A 849 -33.99 5.38 -3.64
CA GLU A 849 -33.68 4.03 -4.16
C GLU A 849 -33.02 4.17 -5.52
N ILE A 850 -31.89 3.54 -5.74
CA ILE A 850 -31.11 3.61 -6.98
C ILE A 850 -30.92 2.19 -7.53
N THR A 851 -31.42 1.95 -8.73
CA THR A 851 -31.21 0.68 -9.46
C THR A 851 -30.04 0.84 -10.37
N MET A 852 -29.02 0.00 -10.17
CA MET A 852 -27.72 0.11 -10.82
C MET A 852 -27.12 -1.25 -11.13
N LYS A 853 -26.17 -1.30 -12.07
CA LYS A 853 -25.38 -2.48 -12.39
C LYS A 853 -23.95 -2.14 -12.77
N SER A 854 -23.08 -3.13 -12.75
CA SER A 854 -21.73 -3.04 -13.28
C SER A 854 -21.31 -4.37 -13.88
N GLU A 855 -20.63 -4.33 -15.02
CA GLU A 855 -20.01 -5.51 -15.65
C GLU A 855 -18.77 -6.02 -14.91
N GLN A 856 -18.34 -5.32 -13.86
CA GLN A 856 -17.14 -5.64 -13.11
C GLN A 856 -17.33 -6.81 -12.15
N GLY A 857 -16.22 -7.49 -11.82
CA GLY A 857 -16.21 -8.61 -10.88
C GLY A 857 -16.51 -8.20 -9.44
N SER A 858 -16.84 -9.18 -8.63
CA SER A 858 -17.36 -9.02 -7.25
C SER A 858 -16.38 -8.41 -6.22
N LEU A 859 -15.13 -8.14 -6.59
CA LEU A 859 -14.18 -7.41 -5.75
C LEU A 859 -14.07 -5.92 -6.10
N SER A 860 -14.62 -5.49 -7.23
CA SER A 860 -14.62 -4.08 -7.60
C SER A 860 -15.43 -3.26 -6.60
N GLN A 861 -14.98 -2.05 -6.35
CA GLN A 861 -15.58 -1.11 -5.41
C GLN A 861 -16.02 0.13 -6.20
N LEU A 862 -17.33 0.33 -6.28
CA LEU A 862 -17.97 1.34 -7.13
C LEU A 862 -18.74 2.32 -6.24
N PRO A 863 -18.09 3.41 -5.77
CA PRO A 863 -18.73 4.39 -4.90
C PRO A 863 -19.58 5.38 -5.70
N LEU A 864 -20.80 5.62 -5.19
CA LEU A 864 -21.74 6.61 -5.63
C LEU A 864 -22.17 7.47 -4.43
N SER A 865 -21.85 8.76 -4.44
CA SER A 865 -22.21 9.67 -3.36
C SER A 865 -23.48 10.43 -3.66
N ILE A 866 -24.37 10.53 -2.67
CA ILE A 866 -25.66 11.17 -2.73
C ILE A 866 -25.63 12.44 -1.89
N TYR A 867 -25.78 13.58 -2.55
CA TYR A 867 -25.93 14.87 -1.89
C TYR A 867 -27.38 15.34 -2.00
N TYR A 868 -27.87 15.91 -0.93
CA TYR A 868 -29.18 16.55 -0.84
C TYR A 868 -28.96 18.00 -0.41
N ASP A 869 -29.40 18.96 -1.23
CA ASP A 869 -29.15 20.40 -1.03
C ASP A 869 -27.69 20.71 -0.60
N ASN A 870 -26.72 20.23 -1.34
CA ASN A 870 -25.27 20.30 -1.09
C ASN A 870 -24.73 19.51 0.12
N ALA A 871 -25.60 18.99 0.96
CA ALA A 871 -25.15 18.17 2.08
C ALA A 871 -24.96 16.71 1.66
N LEU A 872 -23.79 16.16 1.84
CA LEU A 872 -23.55 14.73 1.62
C LEU A 872 -24.43 13.93 2.60
N LYS A 873 -25.34 13.13 2.07
CA LYS A 873 -26.25 12.27 2.84
C LYS A 873 -25.70 10.88 3.03
N SER A 874 -25.19 10.30 1.96
CA SER A 874 -24.67 8.93 1.97
C SER A 874 -23.73 8.72 0.80
N THR A 875 -22.81 7.79 0.94
CA THR A 875 -22.11 7.18 -0.19
C THR A 875 -22.47 5.69 -0.21
N ILE A 876 -22.87 5.20 -1.38
CA ILE A 876 -23.12 3.79 -1.63
C ILE A 876 -21.87 3.25 -2.31
N THR A 877 -21.28 2.19 -1.79
CA THR A 877 -20.23 1.47 -2.51
C THR A 877 -20.74 0.06 -2.78
N ILE A 878 -21.01 -0.23 -4.05
CA ILE A 878 -21.38 -1.58 -4.45
C ILE A 878 -20.16 -2.36 -4.95
N ARG A 879 -20.24 -3.66 -4.81
CA ARG A 879 -19.33 -4.57 -5.52
C ARG A 879 -19.72 -4.60 -7.00
N GLY A 880 -18.81 -4.98 -7.88
CA GLY A 880 -19.20 -5.30 -9.24
C GLY A 880 -20.34 -6.34 -9.24
N THR A 881 -21.33 -6.12 -10.08
CA THR A 881 -22.57 -6.94 -10.10
C THR A 881 -22.57 -7.99 -11.21
N GLU A 882 -21.48 -8.14 -11.96
CA GLU A 882 -21.34 -9.08 -13.08
C GLU A 882 -22.47 -8.94 -14.10
N GLY A 883 -22.94 -7.70 -14.31
CA GLY A 883 -24.03 -7.36 -15.24
C GLY A 883 -25.45 -7.46 -14.68
N GLU A 884 -25.61 -7.91 -13.43
CA GLU A 884 -26.92 -8.00 -12.78
C GLU A 884 -27.37 -6.65 -12.20
N TRP A 885 -28.67 -6.33 -12.36
CA TRP A 885 -29.26 -5.14 -11.77
C TRP A 885 -29.48 -5.32 -10.27
N VAL A 886 -28.99 -4.40 -9.47
CA VAL A 886 -29.23 -4.33 -8.02
C VAL A 886 -29.86 -3.00 -7.65
N THR A 887 -30.68 -2.97 -6.60
CA THR A 887 -31.28 -1.75 -6.08
C THR A 887 -30.80 -1.52 -4.65
N GLU A 888 -30.21 -0.35 -4.42
CA GLU A 888 -29.80 0.12 -3.10
C GLU A 888 -30.72 1.24 -2.62
N SER A 889 -31.07 1.21 -1.34
CA SER A 889 -31.92 2.23 -0.70
C SER A 889 -31.14 2.97 0.38
N ARG A 890 -31.27 4.29 0.42
CA ARG A 890 -30.71 5.14 1.48
C ARG A 890 -31.73 6.15 1.98
N GLU A 891 -31.70 6.42 3.27
CA GLU A 891 -32.55 7.39 3.92
C GLU A 891 -32.09 8.81 3.59
N LEU A 892 -32.98 9.64 3.06
CA LEU A 892 -32.75 11.07 2.93
C LEU A 892 -33.18 11.83 4.21
N GLY A 893 -33.94 11.19 5.06
CA GLY A 893 -34.46 11.74 6.29
C GLY A 893 -35.78 12.49 6.12
N PHE A 894 -36.15 13.33 7.11
CA PHE A 894 -37.32 14.18 7.06
C PHE A 894 -37.02 15.39 6.17
N ILE A 895 -37.82 15.56 5.11
CA ILE A 895 -37.68 16.66 4.15
C ILE A 895 -38.72 17.75 4.45
N PHE A 896 -38.23 18.97 4.63
CA PHE A 896 -39.01 20.19 4.81
C PHE A 896 -38.93 21.01 3.52
N GLY A 897 -40.09 21.45 3.02
CA GLY A 897 -40.13 22.24 1.80
C GLY A 897 -40.58 21.43 0.59
N VAL A 898 -40.70 22.12 -0.53
CA VAL A 898 -41.27 21.54 -1.75
C VAL A 898 -40.21 21.24 -2.77
N ASN A 899 -39.27 22.17 -2.98
CA ASN A 899 -38.23 22.06 -4.02
C ASN A 899 -36.84 21.87 -3.41
N HIS A 900 -36.17 20.83 -3.86
CA HIS A 900 -34.83 20.45 -3.44
C HIS A 900 -34.08 19.99 -4.65
N TYR A 901 -32.77 19.72 -4.47
CA TYR A 901 -31.96 19.08 -5.50
C TYR A 901 -31.11 17.94 -4.93
N ILE A 902 -30.88 16.97 -5.81
CA ILE A 902 -30.02 15.82 -5.57
C ILE A 902 -28.81 15.94 -6.50
N LYS A 903 -27.62 15.68 -5.97
CA LYS A 903 -26.40 15.45 -6.75
C LYS A 903 -25.93 14.03 -6.51
N LEU A 904 -25.74 13.27 -7.58
CA LEU A 904 -25.07 11.98 -7.58
C LEU A 904 -23.64 12.17 -8.09
N TYR A 905 -22.64 11.84 -7.29
CA TYR A 905 -21.23 11.94 -7.66
C TYR A 905 -20.64 10.53 -7.83
N PHE A 906 -20.03 10.27 -8.99
CA PHE A 906 -19.44 8.97 -9.33
C PHE A 906 -17.97 8.91 -8.91
N GLY A 907 -17.67 8.16 -7.85
CA GLY A 907 -16.30 7.96 -7.37
C GLY A 907 -15.48 6.97 -8.21
N ALA A 908 -16.14 6.19 -9.08
CA ALA A 908 -15.53 5.27 -10.04
C ALA A 908 -16.35 5.19 -11.32
N SER A 909 -15.70 4.85 -12.44
CA SER A 909 -16.39 4.55 -13.71
C SER A 909 -16.95 3.12 -13.72
N GLY A 910 -17.93 2.86 -14.60
CA GLY A 910 -18.46 1.52 -14.86
C GLY A 910 -19.62 1.12 -13.97
N LEU A 911 -20.33 2.09 -13.41
CA LEU A 911 -21.59 1.91 -12.71
C LEU A 911 -22.73 2.48 -13.56
N ASP A 912 -23.51 1.62 -14.21
CA ASP A 912 -24.70 2.03 -14.97
C ASP A 912 -25.89 2.19 -14.03
N ILE A 913 -26.67 3.25 -14.20
CA ILE A 913 -27.90 3.50 -13.45
C ILE A 913 -29.08 3.36 -14.40
N ASP A 914 -30.09 2.59 -14.01
CA ASP A 914 -31.34 2.44 -14.73
C ASP A 914 -32.36 3.51 -14.28
N LYS A 915 -32.59 3.59 -12.97
CA LYS A 915 -33.53 4.53 -12.40
C LYS A 915 -33.17 4.97 -10.99
N VAL A 916 -33.65 6.16 -10.65
CA VAL A 916 -33.64 6.71 -9.29
C VAL A 916 -35.12 6.93 -8.84
N VAL A 917 -35.43 6.49 -7.62
CA VAL A 917 -36.77 6.70 -7.03
C VAL A 917 -36.60 7.46 -5.71
N ILE A 918 -37.22 8.62 -5.61
CA ILE A 918 -37.37 9.32 -4.32
C ILE A 918 -38.68 8.83 -3.72
N LYS A 919 -38.59 8.01 -2.70
CA LYS A 919 -39.72 7.25 -2.15
C LYS A 919 -40.26 7.87 -0.88
N PHE A 920 -41.53 8.14 -0.85
CA PHE A 920 -42.20 8.66 0.32
C PHE A 920 -42.47 7.56 1.35
N MET A 921 -41.89 7.70 2.55
CA MET A 921 -41.97 6.72 3.63
C MET A 921 -43.06 7.04 4.68
N GLY A 922 -43.77 8.17 4.51
CA GLY A 922 -44.83 8.62 5.40
C GLY A 922 -44.57 9.98 6.07
N LYS A 923 -45.56 10.50 6.75
CA LYS A 923 -45.50 11.85 7.36
C LYS A 923 -44.47 11.92 8.53
N GLY A 924 -44.08 10.80 9.12
CA GLY A 924 -43.14 10.77 10.24
C GLY A 924 -43.61 11.56 11.47
N LYS A 925 -42.80 11.54 12.53
CA LYS A 925 -42.88 12.50 13.63
C LYS A 925 -41.88 13.60 13.39
N LEU A 926 -42.30 14.86 13.58
CA LEU A 926 -41.37 15.98 13.53
C LEU A 926 -40.20 15.73 14.50
N PRO A 927 -38.95 15.98 14.10
CA PRO A 927 -37.78 15.74 14.93
C PRO A 927 -37.58 16.75 16.07
N PHE A 928 -38.69 17.40 16.53
CA PHE A 928 -38.69 18.38 17.64
C PHE A 928 -39.43 17.84 18.85
#